data_db07f0d128d3a775f1d6acac1be48b82
#
_entry.id   db07f0d128d3a775f1d6acac1be48b82
#
_cell.length_a   1.000
_cell.length_b   1.000
_cell.length_c   1.000
_cell.angle_alpha   90.00
_cell.angle_beta   90.00
_cell.angle_gamma   90.00
#
_symmetry.space_group_name_H-M   'P 1'
#
loop_
_entity.id
_entity.type
_entity.pdbx_description
1 polymer ?
#
loop_
_entity_poly.entity_id
_entity_poly.type
_entity_poly.pdbx_seq_one_letter_code
_entity_poly.pdbx_strand_id
1 'polypeptide(L)'
;MLFVKDTHFTRHCPSIQGRLAKLAIVPLALTLALYMPLGMSLGVLAEAHADNHTHADLHATPHTEAWVVGDAVLPAPLSDADSQRYRQIFALQQEKKWEEADAVIASLDDDMLLGRVLAQRYLHPTGWRSKYKELSAWLAQYNDHPSAIRLYRLAKKRRPSKATPPTKPKEGYLHGFGRSFADGGYVTIPTYTDNRLSVKRTRSVVRRVRNRIRTGWPTGAKIVLGRKDSRKYLTKYEEALLRVDIAHGYFIYGKEKEAIAQAEHALRLAGDKVPRAYWVAGIAAWRMGNLTQASHYMHTLADKEAIDNSALSSAAAFWASRADGRAGDDNQSLVYLQRAAQNQDSFYGMLAAEALGEDINLDFSLPSISQEYIDWLDSIPGGRRAFALLQLGESYHAARELRYLWEMHADEDAKVRLMTLAAHTHMAGLAFRIANVLREETSTSWHGGLYPIPDFTTTKPIRVDQALLISMIRQESGFNPRARSWAKASGLMQLMPSTAAYIARDRGYRYSKRHDLLLPNINIKLGEDYILYLLKKPIVDKDMLRLLAAYNAGWGNLKKWTGRISYDDDALMLLESLPSRETRYYVKNVMRNLWIYSKRLGYATPAVAKLAAGEGAPIDNRANKRRLKKCPITNLSQVCTP
;
A
#
# COMPACT_ATOMS: atom_id res chain seq x y z
N MET A 1 24.09 -48.67 -42.85
CA MET A 1 25.00 -49.69 -42.32
C MET A 1 24.88 -49.60 -40.82
N LEU A 2 24.10 -50.44 -40.24
CA LEU A 2 24.42 -51.73 -39.58
C LEU A 2 25.06 -51.51 -38.21
N PHE A 3 24.45 -51.78 -37.17
CA PHE A 3 23.94 -52.92 -36.39
C PHE A 3 24.42 -52.69 -34.93
N VAL A 4 23.62 -52.70 -33.93
CA VAL A 4 22.85 -53.73 -33.21
C VAL A 4 23.55 -54.28 -31.96
N LYS A 5 22.84 -54.21 -30.87
CA LYS A 5 22.41 -55.13 -29.80
C LYS A 5 23.18 -55.17 -28.49
N ASP A 6 22.45 -54.90 -27.45
CA ASP A 6 21.92 -55.77 -26.36
C ASP A 6 22.94 -56.57 -25.53
N THR A 7 22.88 -56.47 -24.20
CA THR A 7 22.30 -57.52 -23.35
C THR A 7 22.45 -57.23 -21.85
N HIS A 8 21.36 -57.45 -21.13
CA HIS A 8 21.13 -57.75 -19.73
C HIS A 8 22.29 -58.37 -18.91
N PHE A 9 22.37 -58.04 -17.61
CA PHE A 9 22.17 -59.04 -16.56
C PHE A 9 21.98 -58.45 -15.16
N THR A 10 21.24 -59.13 -14.34
CA THR A 10 20.59 -58.93 -13.08
C THR A 10 21.47 -59.19 -11.83
N ARG A 11 21.00 -58.59 -10.70
CA ARG A 11 21.04 -59.07 -9.29
C ARG A 11 22.36 -59.00 -8.47
N HIS A 12 22.41 -58.28 -7.36
CA HIS A 12 22.20 -58.79 -6.01
C HIS A 12 22.62 -57.72 -4.96
N CYS A 13 21.76 -57.53 -3.96
CA CYS A 13 22.11 -56.93 -2.68
C CYS A 13 22.90 -57.95 -1.82
N PRO A 14 23.80 -57.54 -0.91
CA PRO A 14 23.36 -57.42 0.47
C PRO A 14 24.01 -56.27 1.30
N SER A 15 23.36 -56.04 2.41
CA SER A 15 23.66 -55.18 3.56
C SER A 15 25.08 -55.28 4.10
N ILE A 16 25.61 -54.21 4.72
CA ILE A 16 26.29 -54.17 6.03
C ILE A 16 26.48 -52.71 6.52
N GLN A 17 26.31 -52.58 7.79
CA GLN A 17 26.37 -51.42 8.66
C GLN A 17 27.73 -50.68 8.73
N GLY A 18 27.67 -49.36 9.03
CA GLY A 18 28.61 -48.75 9.96
C GLY A 18 29.61 -47.77 9.40
N ARG A 19 29.44 -46.51 9.66
CA ARG A 19 30.28 -45.57 10.40
C ARG A 19 30.02 -44.09 10.07
N LEU A 20 29.86 -43.35 11.12
CA LEU A 20 29.78 -41.89 11.19
C LEU A 20 30.95 -41.19 10.49
N ALA A 21 30.65 -40.21 9.64
CA ALA A 21 31.57 -39.12 9.35
C ALA A 21 30.74 -37.81 9.23
N LYS A 22 31.09 -36.87 10.08
CA LYS A 22 30.55 -35.49 10.13
C LYS A 22 30.82 -34.79 8.79
N LEU A 23 29.79 -34.31 8.11
CA LEU A 23 29.95 -33.32 7.07
C LEU A 23 28.94 -32.20 7.29
N ALA A 24 29.45 -30.98 7.22
CA ALA A 24 28.84 -29.73 7.55
C ALA A 24 27.52 -29.47 6.82
N ILE A 25 26.49 -29.13 7.57
CA ILE A 25 25.22 -28.64 7.06
C ILE A 25 25.39 -27.15 6.68
N VAL A 26 25.47 -26.90 5.41
CA VAL A 26 25.23 -25.55 4.86
C VAL A 26 23.72 -25.36 4.79
N PRO A 27 23.13 -24.31 5.40
CA PRO A 27 21.69 -24.16 5.39
C PRO A 27 21.21 -23.64 4.02
N LEU A 28 20.48 -24.47 3.33
CA LEU A 28 19.66 -24.15 2.16
C LEU A 28 18.42 -23.37 2.62
N ALA A 29 18.57 -22.07 2.87
CA ALA A 29 17.49 -21.18 3.29
C ALA A 29 17.33 -20.04 2.30
N LEU A 30 16.96 -20.34 1.04
CA LEU A 30 16.71 -19.29 0.04
C LEU A 30 15.78 -19.72 -1.12
N THR A 31 14.71 -20.46 -0.84
CA THR A 31 13.76 -20.82 -1.92
C THR A 31 12.29 -20.86 -1.48
N LEU A 32 11.86 -19.97 -0.58
CA LEU A 32 10.43 -19.90 -0.18
C LEU A 32 9.79 -18.52 -0.38
N ALA A 33 10.37 -17.65 -1.21
CA ALA A 33 9.80 -16.33 -1.52
C ALA A 33 8.98 -16.29 -2.82
N LEU A 34 8.61 -17.43 -3.42
CA LEU A 34 8.01 -17.49 -4.76
C LEU A 34 6.58 -18.05 -4.81
N TYR A 35 5.90 -18.21 -3.66
CA TYR A 35 4.51 -18.67 -3.64
C TYR A 35 3.60 -17.62 -3.00
N MET A 36 3.29 -16.54 -3.71
CA MET A 36 2.10 -15.74 -3.42
C MET A 36 1.03 -16.03 -4.47
N PRO A 37 -0.19 -16.42 -4.08
CA PRO A 37 -1.32 -16.39 -5.00
C PRO A 37 -1.65 -14.93 -5.30
N LEU A 38 -1.48 -14.53 -6.55
CA LEU A 38 -1.94 -13.27 -7.09
C LEU A 38 -3.48 -13.18 -6.98
N GLY A 39 -3.97 -12.21 -6.28
CA GLY A 39 -5.36 -11.83 -6.37
C GLY A 39 -6.11 -11.64 -5.05
N MET A 40 -5.61 -10.76 -4.17
CA MET A 40 -6.47 -10.09 -3.20
C MET A 40 -5.89 -8.72 -2.89
N SER A 41 -6.72 -7.71 -3.01
CA SER A 41 -6.40 -6.32 -2.71
C SER A 41 -5.84 -6.19 -1.29
N LEU A 42 -4.68 -5.57 -1.16
CA LEU A 42 -3.97 -5.32 0.11
C LEU A 42 -4.79 -4.53 1.15
N GLY A 43 -5.88 -3.87 0.73
CA GLY A 43 -6.62 -2.94 1.59
C GLY A 43 -7.67 -3.57 2.52
N VAL A 44 -8.30 -4.67 2.13
CA VAL A 44 -9.51 -5.14 2.86
C VAL A 44 -9.18 -6.13 4.00
N LEU A 45 -8.03 -6.82 3.95
CA LEU A 45 -7.67 -7.82 4.97
C LEU A 45 -6.75 -7.31 6.09
N ALA A 46 -6.18 -6.10 5.95
CA ALA A 46 -5.26 -5.55 6.95
C ALA A 46 -5.95 -5.17 8.28
N GLU A 47 -7.24 -4.89 8.26
CA GLU A 47 -7.97 -4.47 9.48
C GLU A 47 -8.45 -5.61 10.37
N ALA A 48 -8.66 -6.82 9.83
CA ALA A 48 -9.27 -7.91 10.59
C ALA A 48 -8.35 -8.56 11.64
N HIS A 49 -7.04 -8.34 11.60
CA HIS A 49 -6.07 -9.00 12.48
C HIS A 49 -5.15 -8.06 13.27
N ALA A 50 -5.28 -6.73 13.09
CA ALA A 50 -4.28 -5.78 13.62
C ALA A 50 -4.39 -5.46 15.11
N ASP A 51 -5.47 -5.78 15.76
CA ASP A 51 -5.77 -5.25 17.10
C ASP A 51 -5.29 -6.11 18.29
N ASN A 52 -4.35 -7.01 18.15
CA ASN A 52 -4.12 -7.98 19.23
C ASN A 52 -2.96 -7.67 20.18
N HIS A 53 -2.28 -6.54 20.06
CA HIS A 53 -1.23 -6.22 21.03
C HIS A 53 -1.11 -4.72 21.26
N THR A 54 -1.34 -4.34 22.47
CA THR A 54 -1.07 -3.05 23.06
C THR A 54 0.40 -2.99 23.51
N HIS A 55 1.25 -2.35 22.73
CA HIS A 55 2.47 -1.74 23.24
C HIS A 55 2.27 -0.23 23.23
N ALA A 56 2.84 0.44 24.22
CA ALA A 56 2.74 1.88 24.37
C ALA A 56 2.99 2.57 23.04
N ASP A 57 2.00 3.29 22.53
CA ASP A 57 2.28 4.38 21.64
C ASP A 57 3.17 5.31 22.47
N LEU A 58 4.47 5.38 22.17
CA LEU A 58 5.31 6.42 22.70
C LEU A 58 4.73 7.72 22.14
N HIS A 59 4.04 8.41 23.02
CA HIS A 59 3.15 9.52 22.83
C HIS A 59 3.67 10.51 21.80
N ALA A 60 2.81 10.90 20.86
CA ALA A 60 2.83 12.28 20.40
C ALA A 60 2.89 13.18 21.65
N THR A 61 3.71 14.21 21.64
CA THR A 61 3.83 15.15 22.75
C THR A 61 2.44 15.55 23.22
N PRO A 62 2.11 15.44 24.52
CA PRO A 62 0.84 15.92 25.04
C PRO A 62 0.70 17.38 24.63
N HIS A 63 -0.29 17.70 23.81
CA HIS A 63 -0.57 19.09 23.50
C HIS A 63 -1.25 19.69 24.71
N THR A 64 -0.49 20.48 25.48
CA THR A 64 -1.00 21.27 26.61
C THR A 64 -1.67 22.58 26.17
N GLU A 65 -1.50 22.94 24.88
CA GLU A 65 -2.14 24.10 24.27
C GLU A 65 -3.45 23.66 23.59
N ALA A 66 -4.46 24.54 23.65
CA ALA A 66 -5.72 24.30 22.93
C ALA A 66 -5.46 24.14 21.44
N TRP A 67 -5.93 23.04 20.87
CA TRP A 67 -5.84 22.82 19.44
C TRP A 67 -6.79 23.76 18.71
N VAL A 68 -6.23 24.61 17.86
CA VAL A 68 -6.97 25.49 16.98
C VAL A 68 -6.94 24.93 15.57
N VAL A 69 -8.09 24.76 14.94
CA VAL A 69 -8.24 24.27 13.58
C VAL A 69 -9.01 25.31 12.77
N GLY A 70 -8.31 26.10 11.98
CA GLY A 70 -8.89 27.33 11.41
C GLY A 70 -9.27 28.30 12.53
N ASP A 71 -10.54 28.70 12.59
CA ASP A 71 -11.08 29.57 13.63
C ASP A 71 -11.71 28.81 14.80
N ALA A 72 -11.77 27.48 14.73
CA ALA A 72 -12.39 26.64 15.75
C ALA A 72 -11.39 26.14 16.78
N VAL A 73 -11.81 26.16 18.05
CA VAL A 73 -11.07 25.62 19.19
C VAL A 73 -11.61 24.23 19.51
N LEU A 74 -10.73 23.24 19.57
CA LEU A 74 -11.12 21.88 19.94
C LEU A 74 -11.35 21.78 21.45
N PRO A 75 -12.40 21.05 21.89
CA PRO A 75 -12.64 20.83 23.30
C PRO A 75 -11.57 19.91 23.93
N ALA A 76 -11.31 20.15 25.20
CA ALA A 76 -10.48 19.30 26.06
C ALA A 76 -11.41 18.70 27.16
N PRO A 77 -12.16 17.62 26.85
CA PRO A 77 -13.22 17.14 27.71
C PRO A 77 -12.74 16.55 29.05
N LEU A 78 -11.48 16.13 29.14
CA LEU A 78 -10.91 15.59 30.37
C LEU A 78 -10.23 16.65 31.20
N SER A 79 -10.37 16.60 32.54
CA SER A 79 -9.52 17.33 33.44
C SER A 79 -8.06 16.89 33.32
N ASP A 80 -7.12 17.73 33.75
CA ASP A 80 -5.69 17.36 33.77
C ASP A 80 -5.45 16.13 34.66
N ALA A 81 -6.17 16.01 35.77
CA ALA A 81 -6.11 14.87 36.67
C ALA A 81 -6.55 13.60 35.98
N ASP A 82 -7.71 13.60 35.32
CA ASP A 82 -8.21 12.42 34.59
C ASP A 82 -7.35 12.10 33.36
N SER A 83 -6.81 13.10 32.68
CA SER A 83 -5.86 12.89 31.59
C SER A 83 -4.61 12.11 32.05
N GLN A 84 -4.07 12.44 33.22
CA GLN A 84 -2.95 11.71 33.83
C GLN A 84 -3.36 10.30 34.27
N ARG A 85 -4.53 10.15 34.91
CA ARG A 85 -5.08 8.85 35.35
C ARG A 85 -5.29 7.91 34.15
N TYR A 86 -5.88 8.38 33.05
CA TYR A 86 -6.08 7.56 31.85
C TYR A 86 -4.77 7.11 31.22
N ARG A 87 -3.75 7.98 31.13
CA ARG A 87 -2.40 7.58 30.66
C ARG A 87 -1.82 6.49 31.56
N GLN A 88 -1.92 6.66 32.87
CA GLN A 88 -1.46 5.67 33.86
C GLN A 88 -2.20 4.33 33.72
N ILE A 89 -3.53 4.34 33.58
CA ILE A 89 -4.36 3.14 33.39
C ILE A 89 -3.91 2.39 32.13
N PHE A 90 -3.74 3.10 31.01
CA PHE A 90 -3.32 2.45 29.77
C PHE A 90 -1.94 1.82 29.89
N ALA A 91 -1.00 2.44 30.57
CA ALA A 91 0.33 1.91 30.82
C ALA A 91 0.29 0.67 31.75
N LEU A 92 -0.40 0.75 32.88
CA LEU A 92 -0.54 -0.37 33.82
C LEU A 92 -1.17 -1.61 33.18
N GLN A 93 -2.22 -1.41 32.36
CA GLN A 93 -2.86 -2.51 31.66
C GLN A 93 -1.95 -3.15 30.60
N GLN A 94 -1.03 -2.40 30.00
CA GLN A 94 -0.02 -2.97 29.10
C GLN A 94 0.95 -3.88 29.84
N GLU A 95 1.34 -3.48 31.05
CA GLU A 95 2.20 -4.28 31.93
C GLU A 95 1.47 -5.42 32.63
N LYS A 96 0.14 -5.56 32.40
CA LYS A 96 -0.75 -6.56 33.04
C LYS A 96 -0.93 -6.35 34.56
N LYS A 97 -0.71 -5.15 35.03
CA LYS A 97 -0.90 -4.73 36.42
C LYS A 97 -2.36 -4.36 36.65
N TRP A 98 -3.23 -5.37 36.63
CA TRP A 98 -4.69 -5.19 36.61
C TRP A 98 -5.24 -4.57 37.89
N GLU A 99 -4.75 -4.98 39.06
CA GLU A 99 -5.17 -4.47 40.37
C GLU A 99 -4.77 -3.01 40.56
N GLU A 100 -3.54 -2.65 40.18
CA GLU A 100 -3.07 -1.26 40.21
C GLU A 100 -3.92 -0.40 39.23
N ALA A 101 -4.22 -0.92 38.03
CA ALA A 101 -5.08 -0.24 37.08
C ALA A 101 -6.50 -0.03 37.64
N ASP A 102 -7.07 -1.04 38.33
CA ASP A 102 -8.40 -0.94 38.92
C ASP A 102 -8.48 0.08 40.05
N ALA A 103 -7.41 0.24 40.85
CA ALA A 103 -7.32 1.28 41.84
C ALA A 103 -7.35 2.68 41.22
N VAL A 104 -6.64 2.89 40.08
CA VAL A 104 -6.68 4.18 39.38
C VAL A 104 -8.02 4.40 38.68
N ILE A 105 -8.63 3.34 38.11
CA ILE A 105 -9.97 3.43 37.50
C ILE A 105 -11.01 3.89 38.53
N ALA A 106 -10.94 3.38 39.76
CA ALA A 106 -11.85 3.75 40.84
C ALA A 106 -11.72 5.24 41.28
N SER A 107 -10.62 5.93 40.93
CA SER A 107 -10.39 7.34 41.21
C SER A 107 -10.72 8.30 40.06
N LEU A 108 -11.24 7.79 38.94
CA LEU A 108 -11.67 8.63 37.81
C LEU A 108 -12.88 9.47 38.20
N ASP A 109 -12.83 10.77 37.87
CA ASP A 109 -13.96 11.68 37.98
C ASP A 109 -14.90 11.58 36.76
N ASP A 110 -14.34 11.32 35.56
CA ASP A 110 -15.10 11.09 34.32
C ASP A 110 -14.72 9.76 33.70
N ASP A 111 -15.71 8.90 33.47
CA ASP A 111 -15.56 7.54 32.97
C ASP A 111 -15.75 7.41 31.43
N MET A 112 -15.78 8.53 30.69
CA MET A 112 -16.09 8.55 29.25
C MET A 112 -15.22 7.61 28.40
N LEU A 113 -13.97 7.36 28.78
CA LEU A 113 -13.08 6.42 28.10
C LEU A 113 -13.06 5.01 28.74
N LEU A 114 -13.92 4.73 29.72
CA LEU A 114 -13.96 3.43 30.39
C LEU A 114 -14.25 2.28 29.42
N GLY A 115 -15.11 2.52 28.43
CA GLY A 115 -15.34 1.55 27.34
C GLY A 115 -14.07 1.16 26.61
N ARG A 116 -13.16 2.13 26.38
CA ARG A 116 -11.85 1.90 25.74
C ARG A 116 -10.89 1.16 26.68
N VAL A 117 -10.86 1.53 27.96
CA VAL A 117 -10.06 0.86 29.00
C VAL A 117 -10.44 -0.63 29.09
N LEU A 118 -11.72 -0.92 29.23
CA LEU A 118 -12.22 -2.30 29.33
C LEU A 118 -12.00 -3.08 28.01
N ALA A 119 -12.15 -2.43 26.84
CA ALA A 119 -11.85 -3.08 25.58
C ALA A 119 -10.37 -3.49 25.44
N GLN A 120 -9.45 -2.68 25.95
CA GLN A 120 -8.01 -3.01 26.00
C GLN A 120 -7.78 -4.28 26.84
N ARG A 121 -8.37 -4.35 28.02
CA ARG A 121 -8.29 -5.50 28.94
C ARG A 121 -8.90 -6.77 28.31
N TYR A 122 -10.15 -6.68 27.84
CA TYR A 122 -10.89 -7.84 27.32
C TYR A 122 -10.33 -8.41 26.04
N LEU A 123 -9.65 -7.60 25.25
CA LEU A 123 -8.96 -8.02 24.03
C LEU A 123 -7.48 -8.35 24.25
N HIS A 124 -6.99 -8.32 25.49
CA HIS A 124 -5.59 -8.64 25.78
C HIS A 124 -5.31 -10.12 25.44
N PRO A 125 -4.27 -10.44 24.66
CA PRO A 125 -4.09 -11.77 24.06
C PRO A 125 -3.81 -12.88 25.08
N THR A 126 -3.07 -12.57 26.15
CA THR A 126 -2.55 -13.55 27.10
C THR A 126 -2.75 -13.15 28.58
N GLY A 127 -3.01 -11.88 28.85
CA GLY A 127 -3.08 -11.36 30.23
C GLY A 127 -4.47 -11.39 30.85
N TRP A 128 -5.52 -11.51 30.04
CA TRP A 128 -6.91 -11.54 30.51
C TRP A 128 -7.77 -12.53 29.73
N ARG A 129 -8.52 -13.35 30.47
CA ARG A 129 -9.49 -14.28 29.86
C ARG A 129 -10.92 -13.78 30.12
N SER A 130 -11.42 -12.90 29.27
CA SER A 130 -12.75 -12.32 29.40
C SER A 130 -13.84 -13.39 29.51
N LYS A 131 -14.79 -13.23 30.45
CA LYS A 131 -15.98 -14.08 30.59
C LYS A 131 -17.09 -13.55 29.69
N TYR A 132 -18.07 -14.43 29.35
CA TYR A 132 -19.21 -14.02 28.53
C TYR A 132 -20.00 -12.89 29.18
N LYS A 133 -20.20 -12.93 30.52
CA LYS A 133 -20.94 -11.91 31.28
C LYS A 133 -20.29 -10.53 31.12
N GLU A 134 -18.95 -10.44 31.21
CA GLU A 134 -18.18 -9.19 31.01
C GLU A 134 -18.37 -8.64 29.59
N LEU A 135 -18.24 -9.52 28.57
CA LEU A 135 -18.37 -9.13 27.17
C LEU A 135 -19.80 -8.70 26.83
N SER A 136 -20.82 -9.38 27.39
CA SER A 136 -22.22 -9.03 27.15
C SER A 136 -22.61 -7.72 27.81
N ALA A 137 -22.16 -7.47 29.04
CA ALA A 137 -22.38 -6.20 29.76
C ALA A 137 -21.70 -5.04 29.01
N TRP A 138 -20.47 -5.23 28.59
CA TRP A 138 -19.74 -4.23 27.81
C TRP A 138 -20.46 -3.88 26.49
N LEU A 139 -20.94 -4.88 25.75
CA LEU A 139 -21.67 -4.68 24.51
C LEU A 139 -23.04 -4.01 24.70
N ALA A 140 -23.66 -4.17 25.84
CA ALA A 140 -24.91 -3.48 26.16
C ALA A 140 -24.69 -1.95 26.31
N GLN A 141 -23.55 -1.55 26.84
CA GLN A 141 -23.21 -0.15 27.14
C GLN A 141 -22.43 0.56 26.01
N TYR A 142 -21.54 -0.17 25.32
CA TYR A 142 -20.58 0.41 24.37
C TYR A 142 -20.69 -0.21 22.97
N ASN A 143 -21.89 -0.50 22.49
CA ASN A 143 -22.09 -1.13 21.20
C ASN A 143 -21.74 -0.21 19.99
N ASP A 144 -21.58 1.09 20.21
CA ASP A 144 -21.09 2.11 19.27
C ASP A 144 -19.57 2.27 19.26
N HIS A 145 -18.86 1.61 20.19
CA HIS A 145 -17.42 1.73 20.29
C HIS A 145 -16.67 0.97 19.16
N PRO A 146 -15.53 1.47 18.63
CA PRO A 146 -14.76 0.85 17.55
C PRO A 146 -14.31 -0.60 17.78
N SER A 147 -14.28 -1.06 19.02
CA SER A 147 -13.96 -2.46 19.36
C SER A 147 -15.18 -3.38 19.44
N ALA A 148 -16.40 -2.85 19.29
CA ALA A 148 -17.64 -3.61 19.49
C ALA A 148 -17.74 -4.84 18.57
N ILE A 149 -17.38 -4.72 17.30
CA ILE A 149 -17.39 -5.85 16.34
C ILE A 149 -16.50 -7.01 16.83
N ARG A 150 -15.32 -6.70 17.38
CA ARG A 150 -14.38 -7.73 17.85
C ARG A 150 -14.89 -8.38 19.14
N LEU A 151 -15.32 -7.57 20.09
CA LEU A 151 -15.88 -8.07 21.36
C LEU A 151 -17.16 -8.88 21.11
N TYR A 152 -18.01 -8.48 20.16
CA TYR A 152 -19.18 -9.24 19.75
C TYR A 152 -18.81 -10.62 19.17
N ARG A 153 -17.81 -10.69 18.28
CA ARG A 153 -17.32 -11.97 17.75
C ARG A 153 -16.78 -12.86 18.88
N LEU A 154 -16.06 -12.27 19.83
CA LEU A 154 -15.52 -12.97 21.00
C LEU A 154 -16.65 -13.44 21.93
N ALA A 155 -17.64 -12.59 22.20
CA ALA A 155 -18.82 -12.92 22.98
C ALA A 155 -19.62 -14.08 22.37
N LYS A 156 -19.85 -14.03 21.04
CA LYS A 156 -20.50 -15.17 20.33
C LYS A 156 -19.73 -16.48 20.49
N LYS A 157 -18.41 -16.45 20.44
CA LYS A 157 -17.57 -17.65 20.62
C LYS A 157 -17.62 -18.19 22.05
N ARG A 158 -17.82 -17.34 23.06
CA ARG A 158 -17.80 -17.69 24.49
C ARG A 158 -19.20 -17.82 25.11
N ARG A 159 -20.24 -17.61 24.31
CA ARG A 159 -21.64 -17.66 24.79
C ARG A 159 -22.01 -19.06 25.24
N PRO A 160 -22.51 -19.24 26.48
CA PRO A 160 -23.15 -20.48 26.93
C PRO A 160 -24.42 -20.75 26.11
N SER A 161 -24.76 -22.01 25.93
CA SER A 161 -25.91 -22.45 25.09
C SER A 161 -27.24 -21.80 25.48
N LYS A 162 -27.48 -21.61 26.78
CA LYS A 162 -28.73 -21.04 27.33
C LYS A 162 -28.67 -19.52 27.58
N ALA A 163 -27.55 -18.86 27.33
CA ALA A 163 -27.42 -17.42 27.56
C ALA A 163 -28.10 -16.59 26.45
N THR A 164 -28.64 -15.43 26.79
CA THR A 164 -29.17 -14.46 25.83
C THR A 164 -28.11 -14.03 24.84
N PRO A 165 -28.43 -13.75 23.56
CA PRO A 165 -27.45 -13.20 22.60
C PRO A 165 -26.91 -11.84 23.08
N PRO A 166 -25.62 -11.53 22.81
CA PRO A 166 -25.08 -10.22 23.15
C PRO A 166 -25.65 -9.14 22.22
N THR A 167 -25.69 -7.90 22.70
CA THR A 167 -26.10 -6.73 21.90
C THR A 167 -25.23 -6.62 20.65
N LYS A 168 -25.88 -6.38 19.50
CA LYS A 168 -25.17 -6.20 18.23
C LYS A 168 -24.45 -4.84 18.19
N PRO A 169 -23.25 -4.77 17.60
CA PRO A 169 -22.58 -3.49 17.33
C PRO A 169 -23.45 -2.61 16.44
N LYS A 170 -23.37 -1.28 16.63
CA LYS A 170 -23.93 -0.32 15.67
C LYS A 170 -23.22 -0.45 14.32
N GLU A 171 -23.94 -0.20 13.25
CA GLU A 171 -23.40 -0.13 11.88
C GLU A 171 -22.86 1.28 11.60
N GLY A 172 -22.28 1.50 10.41
CA GLY A 172 -21.85 2.85 10.01
C GLY A 172 -20.34 3.09 10.07
N TYR A 173 -19.53 2.04 10.28
CA TYR A 173 -18.06 2.19 10.31
C TYR A 173 -17.45 2.31 8.93
N LEU A 174 -16.72 3.41 8.66
CA LEU A 174 -16.01 3.62 7.41
C LEU A 174 -14.89 2.59 7.22
N HIS A 175 -15.12 1.62 6.35
CA HIS A 175 -14.15 0.58 5.97
C HIS A 175 -13.35 0.94 4.73
N GLY A 176 -12.13 0.36 4.61
CA GLY A 176 -11.31 0.49 3.39
C GLY A 176 -10.71 1.89 3.17
N PHE A 177 -10.10 2.07 2.01
CA PHE A 177 -9.51 3.33 1.53
C PHE A 177 -10.05 3.71 0.14
N GLY A 178 -11.26 3.28 -0.19
CA GLY A 178 -11.78 3.37 -1.55
C GLY A 178 -11.16 2.30 -2.48
N ARG A 179 -11.72 2.17 -3.67
CA ARG A 179 -11.27 1.19 -4.68
C ARG A 179 -9.94 1.58 -5.31
N SER A 180 -9.72 2.87 -5.51
CA SER A 180 -8.54 3.40 -6.20
C SER A 180 -7.21 3.13 -5.47
N PHE A 181 -7.24 3.02 -4.14
CA PHE A 181 -6.05 2.65 -3.37
C PHE A 181 -5.76 1.13 -3.42
N ALA A 182 -6.81 0.33 -3.55
CA ALA A 182 -6.72 -1.14 -3.60
C ALA A 182 -6.31 -1.67 -4.98
N ASP A 183 -6.58 -0.91 -6.04
CA ASP A 183 -6.35 -1.35 -7.40
C ASP A 183 -4.89 -1.20 -7.83
N GLY A 184 -4.09 -2.21 -7.53
CA GLY A 184 -2.81 -2.43 -8.22
C GLY A 184 -2.99 -2.71 -9.72
N GLY A 185 -4.07 -2.19 -10.32
CA GLY A 185 -4.40 -2.24 -11.73
C GLY A 185 -4.62 -3.67 -12.30
N TYR A 186 -4.97 -4.67 -11.48
CA TYR A 186 -5.45 -5.94 -12.02
C TYR A 186 -6.91 -5.82 -12.42
N VAL A 187 -7.17 -5.89 -13.72
CA VAL A 187 -8.52 -6.14 -14.20
C VAL A 187 -8.94 -7.52 -13.66
N THR A 188 -9.89 -7.53 -12.74
CA THR A 188 -10.56 -8.76 -12.34
C THR A 188 -11.24 -9.31 -13.59
N ILE A 189 -10.92 -10.55 -13.99
CA ILE A 189 -11.65 -11.17 -15.09
C ILE A 189 -13.05 -11.48 -14.57
N PRO A 190 -14.07 -10.72 -15.00
CA PRO A 190 -15.42 -10.99 -14.56
C PRO A 190 -15.85 -12.34 -15.11
N THR A 191 -16.52 -13.12 -14.29
CA THR A 191 -17.13 -14.39 -14.73
C THR A 191 -18.60 -14.10 -15.02
N TYR A 192 -18.96 -13.98 -16.28
CA TYR A 192 -20.29 -13.59 -16.75
C TYR A 192 -21.32 -14.74 -16.81
N THR A 193 -21.15 -15.83 -16.08
CA THR A 193 -22.14 -16.91 -16.08
C THR A 193 -22.68 -17.20 -14.68
N ASP A 194 -23.99 -17.30 -14.56
CA ASP A 194 -24.68 -17.71 -13.33
C ASP A 194 -24.46 -19.19 -12.98
N ASN A 195 -23.86 -19.95 -13.87
CA ASN A 195 -23.58 -21.37 -13.65
C ASN A 195 -22.30 -21.55 -12.82
N ARG A 196 -22.46 -21.97 -11.55
CA ARG A 196 -21.36 -22.20 -10.58
C ARG A 196 -20.26 -23.14 -11.10
N LEU A 197 -20.61 -24.15 -11.91
CA LEU A 197 -19.64 -25.10 -12.47
C LEU A 197 -18.80 -24.45 -13.57
N SER A 198 -19.42 -23.65 -14.44
CA SER A 198 -18.73 -22.87 -15.47
C SER A 198 -17.74 -21.87 -14.83
N VAL A 199 -18.18 -21.11 -13.83
CA VAL A 199 -17.32 -20.18 -13.05
C VAL A 199 -16.11 -20.90 -12.44
N LYS A 200 -16.29 -22.09 -11.85
CA LYS A 200 -15.17 -22.87 -11.29
C LYS A 200 -14.16 -23.31 -12.36
N ARG A 201 -14.64 -23.71 -13.53
CA ARG A 201 -13.79 -24.12 -14.66
C ARG A 201 -13.05 -22.95 -15.28
N THR A 202 -13.71 -21.81 -15.52
CA THR A 202 -13.08 -20.55 -15.96
C THR A 202 -11.97 -20.13 -15.01
N ARG A 203 -12.24 -20.07 -13.70
CA ARG A 203 -11.22 -19.76 -12.68
C ARG A 203 -10.04 -20.73 -12.71
N SER A 204 -10.27 -22.00 -13.00
CA SER A 204 -9.20 -22.99 -13.15
C SER A 204 -8.34 -22.73 -14.38
N VAL A 205 -8.93 -22.37 -15.52
CA VAL A 205 -8.19 -21.98 -16.73
C VAL A 205 -7.35 -20.73 -16.48
N VAL A 206 -7.96 -19.68 -15.96
CA VAL A 206 -7.28 -18.42 -15.60
C VAL A 206 -6.07 -18.69 -14.70
N ARG A 207 -6.26 -19.48 -13.65
CA ARG A 207 -5.19 -19.84 -12.72
C ARG A 207 -4.04 -20.60 -13.41
N ARG A 208 -4.36 -21.57 -14.28
CA ARG A 208 -3.34 -22.35 -15.03
C ARG A 208 -2.54 -21.46 -15.98
N VAL A 209 -3.21 -20.58 -16.73
CA VAL A 209 -2.57 -19.64 -17.66
C VAL A 209 -1.65 -18.69 -16.91
N ARG A 210 -2.16 -17.98 -15.89
CA ARG A 210 -1.39 -17.02 -15.09
C ARG A 210 -0.23 -17.68 -14.34
N ASN A 211 -0.42 -18.92 -13.88
CA ASN A 211 0.67 -19.66 -13.22
C ASN A 211 1.83 -19.94 -14.18
N ARG A 212 1.56 -20.32 -15.44
CA ARG A 212 2.59 -20.53 -16.46
C ARG A 212 3.36 -19.24 -16.76
N ILE A 213 2.68 -18.10 -16.88
CA ILE A 213 3.31 -16.80 -17.08
C ILE A 213 4.24 -16.50 -15.89
N ARG A 214 3.72 -16.64 -14.66
CA ARG A 214 4.48 -16.38 -13.44
C ARG A 214 5.74 -17.23 -13.30
N THR A 215 5.69 -18.47 -13.77
CA THR A 215 6.84 -19.39 -13.74
C THR A 215 7.79 -19.20 -14.93
N GLY A 216 7.62 -18.15 -15.73
CA GLY A 216 8.53 -17.84 -16.82
C GLY A 216 8.24 -18.56 -18.14
N TRP A 217 7.07 -19.14 -18.28
CA TRP A 217 6.73 -19.91 -19.47
C TRP A 217 5.44 -19.42 -20.18
N PRO A 218 5.50 -18.22 -20.82
CA PRO A 218 4.35 -17.64 -21.56
C PRO A 218 3.92 -18.52 -22.73
N THR A 219 4.83 -19.23 -23.40
CA THR A 219 4.49 -20.20 -24.45
C THR A 219 3.63 -21.36 -23.90
N GLY A 220 3.95 -21.85 -22.70
CA GLY A 220 3.11 -22.85 -22.04
C GLY A 220 1.75 -22.31 -21.64
N ALA A 221 1.66 -21.01 -21.30
CA ALA A 221 0.38 -20.36 -21.08
C ALA A 221 -0.47 -20.28 -22.35
N LYS A 222 0.14 -19.92 -23.52
CA LYS A 222 -0.49 -19.92 -24.84
C LYS A 222 -1.03 -21.32 -25.20
N ILE A 223 -0.24 -22.37 -24.95
CA ILE A 223 -0.66 -23.77 -25.17
C ILE A 223 -1.88 -24.14 -24.33
N VAL A 224 -1.85 -23.79 -23.00
CA VAL A 224 -2.99 -24.05 -22.11
C VAL A 224 -4.24 -23.33 -22.58
N LEU A 225 -4.13 -22.07 -23.00
CA LEU A 225 -5.25 -21.28 -23.51
C LEU A 225 -5.78 -21.83 -24.84
N GLY A 226 -4.92 -22.36 -25.71
CA GLY A 226 -5.27 -22.90 -27.01
C GLY A 226 -6.06 -24.24 -27.00
N ARG A 227 -6.11 -24.95 -25.88
CA ARG A 227 -6.81 -26.23 -25.76
C ARG A 227 -8.33 -26.07 -25.90
N LYS A 228 -8.99 -26.98 -26.59
CA LYS A 228 -10.46 -26.99 -26.78
C LYS A 228 -11.21 -26.96 -25.45
N ASP A 229 -10.77 -27.74 -24.45
CA ASP A 229 -11.33 -27.79 -23.11
C ASP A 229 -11.15 -26.50 -22.32
N SER A 230 -10.13 -25.70 -22.60
CA SER A 230 -9.95 -24.38 -21.98
C SER A 230 -10.87 -23.33 -22.61
N ARG A 231 -10.93 -23.27 -23.95
CA ARG A 231 -11.75 -22.30 -24.70
C ARG A 231 -13.25 -22.50 -24.47
N LYS A 232 -13.72 -23.71 -24.26
CA LYS A 232 -15.13 -24.02 -24.00
C LYS A 232 -15.72 -23.23 -22.82
N TYR A 233 -14.89 -22.83 -21.87
CA TYR A 233 -15.31 -22.14 -20.63
C TYR A 233 -14.95 -20.67 -20.61
N LEU A 234 -14.54 -20.09 -21.73
CA LEU A 234 -14.15 -18.68 -21.85
C LEU A 234 -15.03 -17.99 -22.88
N THR A 235 -15.49 -16.79 -22.56
CA THR A 235 -16.00 -15.85 -23.54
C THR A 235 -14.85 -15.29 -24.39
N LYS A 236 -15.16 -14.68 -25.55
CA LYS A 236 -14.15 -13.98 -26.37
C LYS A 236 -13.41 -12.91 -25.58
N TYR A 237 -14.12 -12.20 -24.71
CA TYR A 237 -13.54 -11.15 -23.84
C TYR A 237 -12.58 -11.74 -22.79
N GLU A 238 -12.96 -12.81 -22.10
CA GLU A 238 -12.09 -13.48 -21.12
C GLU A 238 -10.84 -14.09 -21.79
N GLU A 239 -10.99 -14.65 -22.99
CA GLU A 239 -9.85 -15.12 -23.80
C GLU A 239 -8.93 -13.94 -24.16
N ALA A 240 -9.49 -12.81 -24.60
CA ALA A 240 -8.72 -11.60 -24.93
C ALA A 240 -7.92 -11.09 -23.73
N LEU A 241 -8.52 -11.00 -22.55
CA LEU A 241 -7.82 -10.59 -21.33
C LEU A 241 -6.64 -11.53 -21.00
N LEU A 242 -6.81 -12.84 -21.15
CA LEU A 242 -5.73 -13.80 -20.94
C LEU A 242 -4.63 -13.69 -22.00
N ARG A 243 -4.98 -13.34 -23.24
CA ARG A 243 -4.00 -13.08 -24.29
C ARG A 243 -3.17 -11.84 -24.00
N VAL A 244 -3.77 -10.78 -23.45
CA VAL A 244 -3.03 -9.59 -22.95
C VAL A 244 -2.06 -10.00 -21.85
N ASP A 245 -2.48 -10.83 -20.88
CA ASP A 245 -1.58 -11.34 -19.85
C ASP A 245 -0.41 -12.16 -20.46
N ILE A 246 -0.67 -12.98 -21.49
CA ILE A 246 0.36 -13.75 -22.21
C ILE A 246 1.30 -12.82 -23.01
N ALA A 247 0.74 -11.82 -23.70
CA ALA A 247 1.49 -10.82 -24.44
C ALA A 247 2.48 -10.09 -23.52
N HIS A 248 2.00 -9.63 -22.38
CA HIS A 248 2.85 -9.01 -21.37
C HIS A 248 3.91 -10.00 -20.84
N GLY A 249 3.56 -11.27 -20.67
CA GLY A 249 4.51 -12.32 -20.30
C GLY A 249 5.63 -12.47 -21.34
N TYR A 250 5.30 -12.48 -22.63
CA TYR A 250 6.30 -12.52 -23.70
C TYR A 250 7.21 -11.28 -23.68
N PHE A 251 6.63 -10.07 -23.52
CA PHE A 251 7.39 -8.83 -23.40
C PHE A 251 8.42 -8.90 -22.26
N ILE A 252 8.01 -9.34 -21.06
CA ILE A 252 8.91 -9.47 -19.89
C ILE A 252 10.09 -10.42 -20.15
N TYR A 253 9.91 -11.41 -21.03
CA TYR A 253 10.96 -12.39 -21.36
C TYR A 253 11.68 -12.10 -22.68
N GLY A 254 11.61 -10.87 -23.20
CA GLY A 254 12.36 -10.45 -24.39
C GLY A 254 11.88 -11.12 -25.68
N LYS A 255 10.58 -11.35 -25.79
CA LYS A 255 9.94 -11.95 -26.96
C LYS A 255 8.89 -11.00 -27.53
N GLU A 256 9.38 -9.88 -28.07
CA GLU A 256 8.55 -8.75 -28.48
C GLU A 256 7.62 -9.08 -29.62
N LYS A 257 8.11 -9.80 -30.65
CA LYS A 257 7.29 -10.22 -31.79
C LYS A 257 6.09 -11.06 -31.34
N GLU A 258 6.33 -12.02 -30.44
CA GLU A 258 5.26 -12.84 -29.87
C GLU A 258 4.34 -12.04 -28.95
N ALA A 259 4.87 -11.02 -28.25
CA ALA A 259 4.07 -10.12 -27.42
C ALA A 259 3.09 -9.32 -28.29
N ILE A 260 3.57 -8.70 -29.35
CA ILE A 260 2.74 -7.96 -30.33
C ILE A 260 1.68 -8.88 -30.93
N ALA A 261 2.07 -10.06 -31.43
CA ALA A 261 1.13 -11.00 -32.04
C ALA A 261 0.00 -11.44 -31.09
N GLN A 262 0.28 -11.63 -29.78
CA GLN A 262 -0.76 -11.96 -28.80
C GLN A 262 -1.62 -10.75 -28.44
N ALA A 263 -1.06 -9.55 -28.37
CA ALA A 263 -1.79 -8.30 -28.13
C ALA A 263 -2.77 -8.03 -29.29
N GLU A 264 -2.32 -8.10 -30.53
CA GLU A 264 -3.17 -7.94 -31.72
C GLU A 264 -4.28 -9.01 -31.79
N HIS A 265 -3.97 -10.27 -31.42
CA HIS A 265 -5.01 -11.28 -31.33
C HIS A 265 -6.06 -10.95 -30.29
N ALA A 266 -5.67 -10.37 -29.14
CA ALA A 266 -6.62 -9.90 -28.13
C ALA A 266 -7.52 -8.78 -28.68
N LEU A 267 -6.94 -7.83 -29.43
CA LEU A 267 -7.68 -6.76 -30.10
C LEU A 267 -8.68 -7.30 -31.13
N ARG A 268 -8.31 -8.31 -31.92
CA ARG A 268 -9.25 -8.96 -32.85
C ARG A 268 -10.44 -9.65 -32.14
N LEU A 269 -10.25 -10.12 -30.90
CA LEU A 269 -11.31 -10.78 -30.13
C LEU A 269 -12.26 -9.82 -29.43
N ALA A 270 -11.76 -8.70 -28.91
CA ALA A 270 -12.51 -7.84 -28.00
C ALA A 270 -12.37 -6.34 -28.28
N GLY A 271 -11.60 -5.92 -29.28
CA GLY A 271 -11.41 -4.52 -29.67
C GLY A 271 -10.99 -3.65 -28.48
N ASP A 272 -11.62 -2.51 -28.36
CA ASP A 272 -11.33 -1.48 -27.36
C ASP A 272 -11.65 -1.89 -25.92
N LYS A 273 -12.33 -3.01 -25.72
CA LYS A 273 -12.58 -3.56 -24.38
C LYS A 273 -11.31 -4.07 -23.69
N VAL A 274 -10.19 -4.17 -24.42
CA VAL A 274 -8.89 -4.61 -23.90
C VAL A 274 -7.77 -3.59 -24.17
N PRO A 275 -7.89 -2.34 -23.68
CA PRO A 275 -6.97 -1.23 -24.01
C PRO A 275 -5.51 -1.55 -23.66
N ARG A 276 -5.27 -2.35 -22.64
CA ARG A 276 -3.92 -2.81 -22.29
C ARG A 276 -3.22 -3.61 -23.39
N ALA A 277 -3.94 -4.11 -24.40
CA ALA A 277 -3.32 -4.76 -25.55
C ALA A 277 -2.51 -3.76 -26.37
N TYR A 278 -3.06 -2.57 -26.62
CA TYR A 278 -2.32 -1.47 -27.28
C TYR A 278 -1.06 -1.10 -26.49
N TRP A 279 -1.19 -0.96 -25.16
CA TRP A 279 -0.05 -0.68 -24.30
C TRP A 279 1.09 -1.70 -24.46
N VAL A 280 0.76 -3.00 -24.37
CA VAL A 280 1.78 -4.05 -24.48
C VAL A 280 2.40 -4.10 -25.88
N ALA A 281 1.60 -3.91 -26.93
CA ALA A 281 2.11 -3.86 -28.30
C ALA A 281 3.03 -2.65 -28.50
N GLY A 282 2.63 -1.47 -28.01
CA GLY A 282 3.41 -0.23 -28.13
C GLY A 282 4.75 -0.29 -27.43
N ILE A 283 4.81 -0.71 -26.15
CA ILE A 283 6.10 -0.83 -25.44
C ILE A 283 6.98 -1.95 -26.01
N ALA A 284 6.40 -3.01 -26.58
CA ALA A 284 7.16 -4.05 -27.25
C ALA A 284 7.76 -3.54 -28.57
N ALA A 285 6.98 -2.79 -29.37
CA ALA A 285 7.45 -2.17 -30.60
C ALA A 285 8.58 -1.15 -30.31
N TRP A 286 8.42 -0.32 -29.26
CA TRP A 286 9.46 0.60 -28.79
C TRP A 286 10.79 -0.12 -28.50
N ARG A 287 10.75 -1.20 -27.70
CA ARG A 287 11.96 -1.96 -27.35
C ARG A 287 12.61 -2.67 -28.54
N MET A 288 11.85 -2.92 -29.60
CA MET A 288 12.39 -3.39 -30.89
C MET A 288 12.98 -2.28 -31.76
N GLY A 289 12.88 -1.02 -31.37
CA GLY A 289 13.27 0.12 -32.19
C GLY A 289 12.29 0.46 -33.31
N ASN A 290 11.12 -0.19 -33.36
CA ASN A 290 10.09 0.11 -34.36
C ASN A 290 9.23 1.28 -33.88
N LEU A 291 9.76 2.51 -34.02
CA LEU A 291 9.13 3.72 -33.50
C LEU A 291 7.78 4.02 -34.16
N THR A 292 7.64 3.79 -35.46
CA THR A 292 6.38 3.99 -36.18
C THR A 292 5.26 3.11 -35.62
N GLN A 293 5.55 1.84 -35.38
CA GLN A 293 4.57 0.92 -34.82
C GLN A 293 4.29 1.25 -33.34
N ALA A 294 5.30 1.66 -32.59
CA ALA A 294 5.14 2.09 -31.19
C ALA A 294 4.23 3.32 -31.11
N SER A 295 4.51 4.35 -31.91
CA SER A 295 3.69 5.57 -31.99
C SER A 295 2.24 5.22 -32.36
N HIS A 296 2.00 4.41 -33.40
CA HIS A 296 0.66 4.01 -33.82
C HIS A 296 -0.17 3.38 -32.67
N TYR A 297 0.40 2.42 -31.93
CA TYR A 297 -0.32 1.79 -30.82
C TYR A 297 -0.54 2.76 -29.66
N MET A 298 0.43 3.64 -29.38
CA MET A 298 0.33 4.59 -28.26
C MET A 298 -0.65 5.72 -28.58
N HIS A 299 -0.67 6.25 -29.81
CA HIS A 299 -1.69 7.19 -30.29
C HIS A 299 -3.08 6.57 -30.15
N THR A 300 -3.27 5.39 -30.77
CA THR A 300 -4.56 4.67 -30.69
C THR A 300 -5.04 4.51 -29.26
N LEU A 301 -4.14 4.24 -28.31
CA LEU A 301 -4.49 4.09 -26.90
C LEU A 301 -4.79 5.44 -26.25
N ALA A 302 -3.99 6.47 -26.50
CA ALA A 302 -4.16 7.80 -25.92
C ALA A 302 -5.46 8.47 -26.39
N ASP A 303 -5.85 8.25 -27.66
CA ASP A 303 -7.01 8.91 -28.28
C ASP A 303 -8.35 8.29 -27.92
N LYS A 304 -8.37 7.20 -27.15
CA LYS A 304 -9.64 6.57 -26.74
C LYS A 304 -10.31 7.33 -25.60
N GLU A 305 -11.40 8.00 -25.91
CA GLU A 305 -12.24 8.70 -24.92
C GLU A 305 -12.85 7.77 -23.87
N ALA A 306 -13.12 6.50 -24.24
CA ALA A 306 -13.76 5.51 -23.38
C ALA A 306 -12.83 4.87 -22.33
N ILE A 307 -11.56 5.29 -22.24
CA ILE A 307 -10.68 4.79 -21.20
C ILE A 307 -10.87 5.66 -19.97
N ASP A 308 -11.71 5.21 -19.09
CA ASP A 308 -12.00 5.76 -17.76
C ASP A 308 -10.78 5.74 -16.81
N ASN A 309 -9.61 5.45 -17.36
CA ASN A 309 -8.34 5.44 -16.63
C ASN A 309 -7.39 6.49 -17.21
N SER A 310 -7.54 7.68 -16.74
CA SER A 310 -6.72 8.82 -17.10
C SER A 310 -5.19 8.55 -16.95
N ALA A 311 -4.79 7.71 -16.00
CA ALA A 311 -3.38 7.36 -15.82
C ALA A 311 -2.82 6.47 -16.95
N LEU A 312 -3.62 5.56 -17.54
CA LEU A 312 -3.19 4.74 -18.67
C LEU A 312 -3.15 5.58 -19.97
N SER A 313 -4.13 6.45 -20.18
CA SER A 313 -4.17 7.36 -21.30
C SER A 313 -2.98 8.34 -21.26
N SER A 314 -2.71 8.95 -20.10
CA SER A 314 -1.55 9.80 -19.88
C SER A 314 -0.22 9.07 -20.12
N ALA A 315 -0.11 7.81 -19.69
CA ALA A 315 1.07 6.99 -19.97
C ALA A 315 1.25 6.74 -21.47
N ALA A 316 0.16 6.42 -22.17
CA ALA A 316 0.20 6.20 -23.62
C ALA A 316 0.62 7.47 -24.37
N ALA A 317 0.03 8.62 -24.00
CA ALA A 317 0.37 9.91 -24.60
C ALA A 317 1.87 10.27 -24.37
N PHE A 318 2.39 10.05 -23.17
CA PHE A 318 3.80 10.29 -22.87
C PHE A 318 4.73 9.39 -23.73
N TRP A 319 4.41 8.10 -23.88
CA TRP A 319 5.21 7.19 -24.70
C TRP A 319 5.02 7.45 -26.20
N ALA A 320 3.84 7.93 -26.64
CA ALA A 320 3.62 8.41 -28.00
C ALA A 320 4.54 9.59 -28.31
N SER A 321 4.52 10.63 -27.47
CA SER A 321 5.42 11.80 -27.59
C SER A 321 6.88 11.38 -27.73
N ARG A 322 7.35 10.46 -26.89
CA ARG A 322 8.73 9.97 -26.99
C ARG A 322 9.02 9.22 -28.30
N ALA A 323 8.03 8.46 -28.84
CA ALA A 323 8.19 7.73 -30.09
C ALA A 323 8.26 8.71 -31.27
N ASP A 324 7.38 9.70 -31.30
CA ASP A 324 7.32 10.73 -32.33
C ASP A 324 8.59 11.58 -32.36
N GLY A 325 9.04 12.09 -31.20
CA GLY A 325 10.27 12.87 -31.10
C GLY A 325 11.51 12.08 -31.54
N ARG A 326 11.61 10.78 -31.21
CA ARG A 326 12.69 9.93 -31.71
C ARG A 326 12.59 9.62 -33.21
N ALA A 327 11.37 9.68 -33.78
CA ALA A 327 11.13 9.53 -35.21
C ALA A 327 11.33 10.84 -35.98
N GLY A 328 11.58 11.96 -35.30
CA GLY A 328 11.79 13.30 -35.90
C GLY A 328 10.49 14.09 -36.14
N ASP A 329 9.37 13.66 -35.56
CA ASP A 329 8.10 14.39 -35.61
C ASP A 329 7.90 15.20 -34.31
N ASP A 330 8.57 16.35 -34.23
CA ASP A 330 8.53 17.21 -33.05
C ASP A 330 7.13 17.80 -32.81
N ASN A 331 6.35 18.02 -33.86
CA ASN A 331 4.99 18.58 -33.74
C ASN A 331 4.05 17.58 -33.06
N GLN A 332 4.02 16.33 -33.51
CA GLN A 332 3.21 15.29 -32.87
C GLN A 332 3.72 14.99 -31.47
N SER A 333 5.03 14.98 -31.27
CA SER A 333 5.65 14.81 -29.95
C SER A 333 5.11 15.83 -28.95
N LEU A 334 5.07 17.11 -29.32
CA LEU A 334 4.55 18.19 -28.46
C LEU A 334 3.07 18.00 -28.15
N VAL A 335 2.24 17.69 -29.14
CA VAL A 335 0.77 17.47 -28.97
C VAL A 335 0.52 16.37 -27.92
N TYR A 336 1.20 15.23 -28.05
CA TYR A 336 1.00 14.12 -27.11
C TYR A 336 1.64 14.36 -25.75
N LEU A 337 2.72 15.16 -25.67
CA LEU A 337 3.29 15.57 -24.39
C LEU A 337 2.33 16.45 -23.61
N GLN A 338 1.73 17.46 -24.26
CA GLN A 338 0.69 18.32 -23.67
C GLN A 338 -0.52 17.49 -23.22
N ARG A 339 -0.95 16.53 -24.03
CA ARG A 339 -2.04 15.62 -23.65
C ARG A 339 -1.71 14.78 -22.42
N ALA A 340 -0.49 14.28 -22.31
CA ALA A 340 -0.05 13.54 -21.13
C ALA A 340 -0.07 14.42 -19.87
N ALA A 341 0.33 15.68 -19.98
CA ALA A 341 0.40 16.65 -18.89
C ALA A 341 -0.96 17.06 -18.33
N GLN A 342 -2.06 16.87 -19.06
CA GLN A 342 -3.41 17.15 -18.57
C GLN A 342 -3.76 16.39 -17.29
N ASN A 343 -3.15 15.21 -17.05
CA ASN A 343 -3.37 14.44 -15.84
C ASN A 343 -2.15 14.52 -14.91
N GLN A 344 -1.99 15.65 -14.26
CA GLN A 344 -0.89 15.92 -13.33
C GLN A 344 -0.91 15.05 -12.07
N ASP A 345 -2.01 14.36 -11.76
CA ASP A 345 -2.08 13.38 -10.68
C ASP A 345 -1.46 12.03 -11.03
N SER A 346 -1.06 11.79 -12.29
CA SER A 346 -0.44 10.55 -12.74
C SER A 346 1.09 10.65 -12.82
N PHE A 347 1.76 9.51 -12.68
CA PHE A 347 3.22 9.44 -12.79
C PHE A 347 3.73 9.99 -14.13
N TYR A 348 3.11 9.60 -15.26
CA TYR A 348 3.53 10.06 -16.58
C TYR A 348 3.05 11.47 -16.90
N GLY A 349 1.92 11.91 -16.33
CA GLY A 349 1.47 13.28 -16.46
C GLY A 349 2.40 14.27 -15.78
N MET A 350 2.93 13.90 -14.59
CA MET A 350 3.96 14.72 -13.92
C MET A 350 5.26 14.80 -14.71
N LEU A 351 5.68 13.69 -15.32
CA LEU A 351 6.87 13.70 -16.21
C LEU A 351 6.65 14.58 -17.43
N ALA A 352 5.43 14.56 -17.98
CA ALA A 352 5.09 15.38 -19.14
C ALA A 352 5.06 16.89 -18.79
N ALA A 353 4.43 17.25 -17.67
CA ALA A 353 4.40 18.63 -17.18
C ALA A 353 5.82 19.17 -16.95
N GLU A 354 6.69 18.39 -16.30
CA GLU A 354 8.10 18.75 -16.12
C GLU A 354 8.83 18.94 -17.45
N ALA A 355 8.61 18.05 -18.43
CA ALA A 355 9.24 18.14 -19.74
C ALA A 355 8.78 19.38 -20.53
N LEU A 356 7.56 19.87 -20.27
CA LEU A 356 7.02 21.12 -20.81
C LEU A 356 7.49 22.37 -20.04
N GLY A 357 8.16 22.19 -18.89
CA GLY A 357 8.49 23.30 -17.99
C GLY A 357 7.28 23.85 -17.24
N GLU A 358 6.20 23.05 -17.13
CA GLU A 358 4.98 23.41 -16.41
C GLU A 358 5.09 23.08 -14.93
N ASP A 359 4.67 24.01 -14.09
CA ASP A 359 4.52 23.74 -12.66
C ASP A 359 3.33 22.83 -12.39
N ILE A 360 3.54 21.79 -11.58
CA ILE A 360 2.47 20.96 -11.09
C ILE A 360 1.65 21.78 -10.10
N ASN A 361 0.44 22.18 -10.49
CA ASN A 361 -0.43 23.00 -9.67
C ASN A 361 -1.40 22.12 -8.88
N LEU A 362 -1.00 21.74 -7.64
CA LEU A 362 -1.85 21.01 -6.70
C LEU A 362 -2.26 21.92 -5.55
N ASP A 363 -3.55 22.11 -5.39
CA ASP A 363 -4.10 22.84 -4.25
C ASP A 363 -4.18 21.93 -3.01
N PHE A 364 -3.39 22.26 -2.00
CA PHE A 364 -3.39 21.58 -0.71
C PHE A 364 -4.27 22.27 0.33
N SER A 365 -4.97 23.33 -0.03
CA SER A 365 -5.89 24.00 0.88
C SER A 365 -7.00 23.03 1.34
N LEU A 366 -7.50 23.31 2.53
CA LEU A 366 -8.62 22.60 3.11
C LEU A 366 -9.65 23.65 3.54
N PRO A 367 -10.95 23.37 3.45
CA PRO A 367 -11.98 24.28 3.92
C PRO A 367 -11.82 24.60 5.41
N SER A 368 -12.29 25.76 5.84
CA SER A 368 -12.38 26.10 7.25
C SER A 368 -13.38 25.19 7.99
N ILE A 369 -13.19 25.05 9.29
CA ILE A 369 -14.10 24.33 10.18
C ILE A 369 -14.75 25.36 11.09
N SER A 370 -16.08 25.36 11.18
CA SER A 370 -16.81 26.22 12.10
C SER A 370 -16.81 25.65 13.53
N GLN A 371 -16.88 26.53 14.53
CA GLN A 371 -17.04 26.12 15.92
C GLN A 371 -18.32 25.29 16.11
N GLU A 372 -19.39 25.64 15.42
CA GLU A 372 -20.67 24.91 15.45
C GLU A 372 -20.49 23.42 15.08
N TYR A 373 -19.67 23.12 14.07
CA TYR A 373 -19.39 21.73 13.71
C TYR A 373 -18.60 20.99 14.80
N ILE A 374 -17.67 21.65 15.46
CA ILE A 374 -16.92 21.08 16.58
C ILE A 374 -17.84 20.84 17.78
N ASP A 375 -18.72 21.80 18.11
CA ASP A 375 -19.67 21.68 19.22
C ASP A 375 -20.68 20.55 18.94
N TRP A 376 -21.12 20.41 17.69
CA TRP A 376 -21.96 19.29 17.26
C TRP A 376 -21.24 17.95 17.47
N LEU A 377 -19.96 17.83 17.07
CA LEU A 377 -19.19 16.61 17.29
C LEU A 377 -19.01 16.32 18.79
N ASP A 378 -18.76 17.34 19.64
CA ASP A 378 -18.60 17.16 21.08
C ASP A 378 -19.92 16.72 21.74
N SER A 379 -21.07 17.09 21.19
CA SER A 379 -22.38 16.62 21.68
C SER A 379 -22.64 15.13 21.45
N ILE A 380 -21.87 14.50 20.54
CA ILE A 380 -22.01 13.08 20.19
C ILE A 380 -21.02 12.24 21.00
N PRO A 381 -21.44 11.17 21.69
CA PRO A 381 -20.53 10.37 22.53
C PRO A 381 -19.25 9.91 21.84
N GLY A 382 -19.32 9.49 20.55
CA GLY A 382 -18.15 9.10 19.76
C GLY A 382 -17.22 10.27 19.43
N GLY A 383 -17.77 11.47 19.16
CA GLY A 383 -17.01 12.69 18.91
C GLY A 383 -16.30 13.17 20.18
N ARG A 384 -17.04 13.26 21.30
CA ARG A 384 -16.48 13.62 22.60
C ARG A 384 -15.35 12.68 23.04
N ARG A 385 -15.52 11.34 22.87
CA ARG A 385 -14.44 10.37 23.10
C ARG A 385 -13.24 10.58 22.17
N ALA A 386 -13.49 10.99 20.93
CA ALA A 386 -12.39 11.30 19.99
C ALA A 386 -11.58 12.50 20.44
N PHE A 387 -12.22 13.58 20.93
CA PHE A 387 -11.51 14.73 21.48
C PHE A 387 -10.72 14.39 22.75
N ALA A 388 -11.32 13.61 23.66
CA ALA A 388 -10.60 13.10 24.83
C ALA A 388 -9.35 12.27 24.46
N LEU A 389 -9.45 11.44 23.42
CA LEU A 389 -8.32 10.65 22.92
C LEU A 389 -7.26 11.53 22.26
N LEU A 390 -7.63 12.60 21.55
CA LEU A 390 -6.69 13.58 21.00
C LEU A 390 -5.94 14.30 22.13
N GLN A 391 -6.64 14.72 23.18
CA GLN A 391 -6.04 15.33 24.38
C GLN A 391 -5.01 14.41 25.06
N LEU A 392 -5.21 13.09 24.96
CA LEU A 392 -4.25 12.10 25.47
C LEU A 392 -3.10 11.78 24.48
N GLY A 393 -3.10 12.33 23.27
CA GLY A 393 -2.14 11.98 22.20
C GLY A 393 -2.46 10.67 21.47
N GLU A 394 -3.67 10.11 21.67
CA GLU A 394 -4.11 8.82 21.11
C GLU A 394 -4.80 8.97 19.75
N SER A 395 -4.16 9.70 18.79
CA SER A 395 -4.74 10.05 17.47
C SER A 395 -5.24 8.85 16.68
N TYR A 396 -4.56 7.68 16.76
CA TYR A 396 -5.01 6.46 16.11
C TYR A 396 -6.37 5.99 16.63
N HIS A 397 -6.59 6.09 17.94
CA HIS A 397 -7.85 5.68 18.57
C HIS A 397 -8.95 6.72 18.34
N ALA A 398 -8.63 8.01 18.38
CA ALA A 398 -9.51 9.11 18.00
C ALA A 398 -10.03 8.93 16.55
N ALA A 399 -9.15 8.65 15.60
CA ALA A 399 -9.54 8.38 14.22
C ALA A 399 -10.50 7.20 14.09
N ARG A 400 -10.42 6.20 14.95
CA ARG A 400 -11.35 5.06 14.96
C ARG A 400 -12.73 5.41 15.51
N GLU A 401 -12.83 6.29 16.50
CA GLU A 401 -14.12 6.81 16.97
C GLU A 401 -14.81 7.60 15.84
N LEU A 402 -14.11 8.52 15.20
CA LEU A 402 -14.64 9.35 14.12
C LEU A 402 -15.07 8.53 12.89
N ARG A 403 -14.46 7.37 12.63
CA ARG A 403 -14.89 6.46 11.54
C ARG A 403 -16.28 5.86 11.77
N TYR A 404 -16.74 5.75 13.00
CA TYR A 404 -18.10 5.31 13.31
C TYR A 404 -19.14 6.42 13.10
N LEU A 405 -18.69 7.66 13.00
CA LEU A 405 -19.57 8.79 12.74
C LEU A 405 -19.79 9.04 11.23
N TRP A 406 -19.14 8.26 10.35
CA TRP A 406 -19.19 8.44 8.90
C TRP A 406 -20.62 8.52 8.35
N GLU A 407 -21.50 7.59 8.72
CA GLU A 407 -22.90 7.54 8.27
C GLU A 407 -23.75 8.69 8.85
N MET A 408 -23.29 9.38 9.88
CA MET A 408 -23.94 10.56 10.43
C MET A 408 -23.65 11.83 9.61
N HIS A 409 -22.60 11.79 8.78
CA HIS A 409 -22.25 12.85 7.85
C HIS A 409 -22.97 12.62 6.52
N ALA A 410 -24.22 13.11 6.44
CA ALA A 410 -25.14 12.79 5.35
C ALA A 410 -24.75 13.43 4.00
N ASP A 411 -24.13 14.61 4.04
CA ASP A 411 -23.74 15.39 2.86
C ASP A 411 -22.21 15.42 2.64
N GLU A 412 -21.81 15.88 1.46
CA GLU A 412 -20.41 15.99 1.07
C GLU A 412 -19.66 17.01 1.96
N ASP A 413 -20.27 18.14 2.27
CA ASP A 413 -19.65 19.19 3.08
C ASP A 413 -19.31 18.70 4.49
N ALA A 414 -20.21 17.98 5.13
CA ALA A 414 -19.97 17.37 6.43
C ALA A 414 -18.83 16.33 6.38
N LYS A 415 -18.78 15.53 5.32
CA LYS A 415 -17.68 14.58 5.08
C LYS A 415 -16.34 15.30 4.84
N VAL A 416 -16.36 16.42 4.12
CA VAL A 416 -15.17 17.25 3.87
C VAL A 416 -14.71 17.91 5.18
N ARG A 417 -15.61 18.42 6.02
CA ARG A 417 -15.26 18.94 7.36
C ARG A 417 -14.60 17.87 8.24
N LEU A 418 -15.11 16.63 8.22
CA LEU A 418 -14.48 15.52 8.94
C LEU A 418 -13.07 15.19 8.39
N MET A 419 -12.88 15.23 7.09
CA MET A 419 -11.58 15.09 6.45
C MET A 419 -10.61 16.20 6.88
N THR A 420 -11.09 17.43 6.88
CA THR A 420 -10.32 18.62 7.28
C THR A 420 -9.90 18.53 8.75
N LEU A 421 -10.83 18.20 9.65
CA LEU A 421 -10.52 17.93 11.05
C LEU A 421 -9.41 16.88 11.20
N ALA A 422 -9.55 15.76 10.49
CA ALA A 422 -8.58 14.69 10.54
C ALA A 422 -7.19 15.10 10.02
N ALA A 423 -7.13 15.96 9.00
CA ALA A 423 -5.87 16.47 8.46
C ALA A 423 -5.17 17.43 9.43
N HIS A 424 -5.91 18.36 10.03
CA HIS A 424 -5.36 19.34 10.96
C HIS A 424 -4.98 18.74 12.33
N THR A 425 -5.65 17.68 12.75
CA THR A 425 -5.33 16.96 13.99
C THR A 425 -4.37 15.79 13.78
N HIS A 426 -3.64 15.81 12.68
CA HIS A 426 -2.62 14.82 12.32
C HIS A 426 -3.11 13.36 12.26
N MET A 427 -4.43 13.14 12.15
CA MET A 427 -4.98 11.82 11.87
C MET A 427 -4.84 11.46 10.38
N ALA A 428 -3.60 11.49 9.87
CA ALA A 428 -3.27 11.36 8.45
C ALA A 428 -3.95 10.15 7.78
N GLY A 429 -4.04 9.02 8.48
CA GLY A 429 -4.70 7.81 7.96
C GLY A 429 -6.21 7.98 7.78
N LEU A 430 -6.88 8.80 8.58
CA LEU A 430 -8.29 9.11 8.45
C LEU A 430 -8.53 10.11 7.31
N ALA A 431 -7.78 11.22 7.29
CA ALA A 431 -7.85 12.22 6.23
C ALA A 431 -7.66 11.58 4.85
N PHE A 432 -6.60 10.79 4.69
CA PHE A 432 -6.30 10.07 3.45
C PHE A 432 -7.42 9.10 3.04
N ARG A 433 -8.03 8.40 3.99
CA ARG A 433 -9.15 7.48 3.76
C ARG A 433 -10.37 8.21 3.24
N ILE A 434 -10.79 9.28 3.92
CA ILE A 434 -11.96 10.07 3.56
C ILE A 434 -11.76 10.71 2.19
N ALA A 435 -10.60 11.34 1.94
CA ALA A 435 -10.29 11.96 0.67
C ALA A 435 -10.35 10.98 -0.52
N ASN A 436 -9.90 9.71 -0.33
CA ASN A 436 -10.03 8.70 -1.37
C ASN A 436 -11.49 8.29 -1.62
N VAL A 437 -12.30 8.17 -0.57
CA VAL A 437 -13.71 7.84 -0.72
C VAL A 437 -14.46 8.98 -1.41
N LEU A 438 -14.25 10.23 -0.99
CA LEU A 438 -14.83 11.42 -1.62
C LEU A 438 -14.47 11.50 -3.10
N ARG A 439 -13.20 11.28 -3.46
CA ARG A 439 -12.77 11.29 -4.85
C ARG A 439 -13.49 10.23 -5.70
N GLU A 440 -13.86 9.10 -5.14
CA GLU A 440 -14.64 8.07 -5.84
C GLU A 440 -16.14 8.41 -5.93
N GLU A 441 -16.68 9.09 -4.92
CA GLU A 441 -18.10 9.47 -4.86
C GLU A 441 -18.40 10.72 -5.71
N THR A 442 -17.49 11.71 -5.70
CA THR A 442 -17.74 13.06 -6.25
C THR A 442 -16.81 13.45 -7.40
N SER A 443 -15.79 12.64 -7.70
CA SER A 443 -14.71 12.97 -8.64
C SER A 443 -13.84 14.18 -8.22
N THR A 444 -14.07 14.78 -7.05
CA THR A 444 -13.30 15.90 -6.52
C THR A 444 -12.03 15.40 -5.82
N SER A 445 -10.88 15.98 -6.17
CA SER A 445 -9.58 15.62 -5.57
C SER A 445 -9.18 16.64 -4.51
N TRP A 446 -9.41 16.32 -3.25
CA TRP A 446 -8.95 17.10 -2.11
C TRP A 446 -7.49 16.77 -1.78
N HIS A 447 -6.52 17.49 -2.40
CA HIS A 447 -5.08 17.14 -2.25
C HIS A 447 -4.59 17.32 -0.83
N GLY A 448 -5.11 18.27 -0.05
CA GLY A 448 -4.81 18.41 1.38
C GLY A 448 -5.12 17.14 2.18
N GLY A 449 -6.23 16.48 1.88
CA GLY A 449 -6.63 15.20 2.46
C GLY A 449 -5.95 13.99 1.83
N LEU A 450 -5.72 13.99 0.51
CA LEU A 450 -5.04 12.91 -0.20
C LEU A 450 -3.55 12.79 0.16
N TYR A 451 -2.92 13.90 0.53
CA TYR A 451 -1.50 13.97 0.88
C TYR A 451 -1.29 14.63 2.26
N PRO A 452 -1.90 14.11 3.32
CA PRO A 452 -1.76 14.68 4.67
C PRO A 452 -0.33 14.58 5.16
N ILE A 453 0.08 15.50 6.02
CA ILE A 453 1.37 15.44 6.72
C ILE A 453 1.15 14.67 8.03
N PRO A 454 1.81 13.51 8.22
CA PRO A 454 1.63 12.72 9.43
C PRO A 454 2.47 13.26 10.60
N ASP A 455 1.98 13.11 11.82
CA ASP A 455 2.68 13.43 13.06
C ASP A 455 3.26 12.15 13.70
N PHE A 456 4.34 11.64 13.12
CA PHE A 456 5.06 10.51 13.68
C PHE A 456 6.43 10.94 14.19
N THR A 457 6.62 10.82 15.52
CA THR A 457 7.88 11.12 16.18
C THR A 457 8.86 9.96 16.09
N THR A 458 10.13 10.28 15.91
CA THR A 458 11.25 9.33 15.90
C THR A 458 12.16 9.61 17.10
N THR A 459 12.82 8.57 17.63
CA THR A 459 13.72 8.69 18.78
C THR A 459 15.03 9.42 18.46
N LYS A 460 15.36 9.56 17.17
CA LYS A 460 16.56 10.25 16.67
C LYS A 460 16.17 10.97 15.39
N PRO A 461 16.88 12.05 15.00
CA PRO A 461 16.66 12.70 13.73
C PRO A 461 16.74 11.72 12.56
N ILE A 462 15.84 11.89 11.57
CA ILE A 462 15.85 11.10 10.35
C ILE A 462 17.13 11.33 9.55
N ARG A 463 17.56 10.34 8.77
CA ARG A 463 18.81 10.37 7.98
C ARG A 463 18.56 10.26 6.48
N VAL A 464 17.31 10.01 6.09
CA VAL A 464 16.87 9.97 4.70
C VAL A 464 15.90 11.11 4.42
N ASP A 465 15.56 11.29 3.17
CA ASP A 465 14.63 12.34 2.76
C ASP A 465 13.26 12.17 3.43
N GLN A 466 12.72 13.25 4.01
CA GLN A 466 11.42 13.26 4.71
C GLN A 466 10.27 12.97 3.75
N ALA A 467 10.27 13.62 2.57
CA ALA A 467 9.24 13.42 1.56
C ALA A 467 9.24 11.95 1.08
N LEU A 468 10.42 11.33 0.97
CA LEU A 468 10.54 9.90 0.63
C LEU A 468 9.92 9.02 1.73
N LEU A 469 10.25 9.27 3.01
CA LEU A 469 9.67 8.49 4.12
C LEU A 469 8.15 8.58 4.15
N ILE A 470 7.60 9.79 4.07
CA ILE A 470 6.15 10.02 4.06
C ILE A 470 5.50 9.32 2.86
N SER A 471 6.13 9.42 1.68
CA SER A 471 5.64 8.79 0.44
C SER A 471 5.58 7.27 0.53
N MET A 472 6.62 6.67 1.12
CA MET A 472 6.66 5.23 1.36
C MET A 472 5.62 4.80 2.41
N ILE A 473 5.49 5.51 3.53
CA ILE A 473 4.49 5.25 4.58
C ILE A 473 3.07 5.32 3.98
N ARG A 474 2.80 6.34 3.15
CA ARG A 474 1.51 6.46 2.45
C ARG A 474 1.24 5.26 1.57
N GLN A 475 2.20 4.81 0.76
CA GLN A 475 2.05 3.68 -0.15
C GLN A 475 1.94 2.34 0.57
N GLU A 476 2.71 2.13 1.64
CA GLU A 476 2.80 0.86 2.36
C GLU A 476 1.60 0.59 3.28
N SER A 477 1.12 1.60 4.00
CA SER A 477 0.13 1.41 5.05
C SER A 477 -1.05 2.37 5.00
N GLY A 478 -1.03 3.40 4.15
CA GLY A 478 -1.98 4.51 4.24
C GLY A 478 -1.96 5.17 5.62
N PHE A 479 -0.78 5.33 6.21
CA PHE A 479 -0.53 5.89 7.54
C PHE A 479 -1.10 5.06 8.70
N ASN A 480 -1.40 3.77 8.49
CA ASN A 480 -1.88 2.90 9.56
C ASN A 480 -0.70 2.23 10.28
N PRO A 481 -0.36 2.61 11.53
CA PRO A 481 0.76 2.03 12.27
C PRO A 481 0.54 0.54 12.59
N ARG A 482 -0.72 0.10 12.62
CA ARG A 482 -1.10 -1.29 12.92
C ARG A 482 -1.38 -2.13 11.67
N ALA A 483 -1.00 -1.64 10.49
CA ALA A 483 -1.16 -2.38 9.25
C ALA A 483 -0.40 -3.71 9.29
N ARG A 484 -1.06 -4.78 8.84
CA ARG A 484 -0.44 -6.10 8.64
C ARG A 484 -0.88 -6.67 7.30
N SER A 485 0.07 -7.00 6.46
CA SER A 485 -0.21 -7.68 5.20
C SER A 485 -0.47 -9.18 5.43
N TRP A 486 -1.08 -9.81 4.43
CA TRP A 486 -1.22 -11.27 4.39
C TRP A 486 0.15 -11.98 4.50
N ALA A 487 1.19 -11.42 3.90
CA ALA A 487 2.58 -11.92 4.00
C ALA A 487 3.24 -11.64 5.35
N LYS A 488 2.51 -11.03 6.31
CA LYS A 488 3.00 -10.70 7.64
C LYS A 488 3.96 -9.50 7.70
N ALA A 489 4.06 -8.69 6.64
CA ALA A 489 4.67 -7.38 6.73
C ALA A 489 3.88 -6.52 7.74
N SER A 490 4.54 -5.65 8.51
CA SER A 490 3.93 -5.00 9.66
C SER A 490 4.33 -3.53 9.78
N GLY A 491 3.39 -2.70 10.24
CA GLY A 491 3.60 -1.31 10.60
C GLY A 491 3.58 -0.32 9.42
N LEU A 492 3.96 0.91 9.69
CA LEU A 492 3.89 2.03 8.75
C LEU A 492 4.62 1.77 7.43
N MET A 493 5.82 1.18 7.49
CA MET A 493 6.68 0.89 6.33
C MET A 493 6.64 -0.58 5.91
N GLN A 494 5.64 -1.35 6.37
CA GLN A 494 5.38 -2.75 6.01
C GLN A 494 6.64 -3.64 6.02
N LEU A 495 7.37 -3.60 7.13
CA LEU A 495 8.58 -4.40 7.27
C LEU A 495 8.27 -5.88 7.50
N MET A 496 8.92 -6.74 6.72
CA MET A 496 8.90 -8.18 7.00
C MET A 496 9.68 -8.47 8.30
N PRO A 497 9.16 -9.31 9.21
CA PRO A 497 9.87 -9.67 10.44
C PRO A 497 11.30 -10.20 10.22
N SER A 498 11.53 -10.88 9.10
CA SER A 498 12.88 -11.34 8.71
C SER A 498 13.80 -10.19 8.31
N THR A 499 13.29 -9.20 7.60
CA THR A 499 14.04 -8.00 7.20
C THR A 499 14.37 -7.17 8.44
N ALA A 500 13.40 -6.92 9.31
CA ALA A 500 13.61 -6.21 10.56
C ALA A 500 14.68 -6.87 11.43
N ALA A 501 14.60 -8.19 11.61
CA ALA A 501 15.59 -8.95 12.37
C ALA A 501 17.01 -8.88 11.78
N TYR A 502 17.11 -8.89 10.45
CA TYR A 502 18.39 -8.77 9.75
C TYR A 502 19.00 -7.36 9.93
N ILE A 503 18.20 -6.33 9.71
CA ILE A 503 18.62 -4.91 9.78
C ILE A 503 18.98 -4.51 11.22
N ALA A 504 18.17 -4.91 12.19
CA ALA A 504 18.42 -4.64 13.61
C ALA A 504 19.53 -5.50 14.20
N ARG A 505 19.98 -6.55 13.52
CA ARG A 505 20.85 -7.61 14.05
C ARG A 505 20.27 -8.25 15.33
N ASP A 506 18.93 -8.31 15.41
CA ASP A 506 18.18 -8.85 16.55
C ASP A 506 17.13 -9.87 16.06
N ARG A 507 17.37 -11.15 16.36
CA ARG A 507 16.46 -12.25 15.95
C ARG A 507 15.10 -12.17 16.66
N GLY A 508 14.98 -11.41 17.76
CA GLY A 508 13.74 -11.20 18.49
C GLY A 508 12.60 -10.68 17.61
N TYR A 509 12.88 -9.85 16.59
CA TYR A 509 11.88 -9.36 15.65
C TYR A 509 11.18 -10.44 14.81
N ARG A 510 11.74 -11.64 14.70
CA ARG A 510 11.05 -12.79 14.10
C ARG A 510 10.06 -13.45 15.06
N TYR A 511 10.20 -13.23 16.37
CA TYR A 511 9.49 -13.96 17.42
C TYR A 511 8.88 -13.00 18.47
N SER A 512 9.53 -12.81 19.61
CA SER A 512 9.03 -12.09 20.79
C SER A 512 8.79 -10.59 20.54
N LYS A 513 9.72 -9.92 19.82
CA LYS A 513 9.64 -8.48 19.48
C LYS A 513 8.90 -8.18 18.18
N ARG A 514 8.20 -9.16 17.61
CA ARG A 514 7.48 -8.96 16.34
C ARG A 514 6.41 -7.88 16.43
N HIS A 515 5.86 -7.67 17.61
CA HIS A 515 4.82 -6.69 17.84
C HIS A 515 5.36 -5.26 17.88
N ASP A 516 6.64 -5.09 18.22
CA ASP A 516 7.30 -3.78 18.24
C ASP A 516 7.35 -3.14 16.84
N LEU A 517 7.19 -3.96 15.77
CA LEU A 517 7.04 -3.44 14.40
C LEU A 517 5.76 -2.65 14.17
N LEU A 518 4.83 -2.63 15.12
CA LEU A 518 3.62 -1.80 15.08
C LEU A 518 3.81 -0.46 15.80
N LEU A 519 4.96 -0.25 16.45
CA LEU A 519 5.31 1.03 17.08
C LEU A 519 5.91 1.94 16.00
N PRO A 520 5.33 3.15 15.80
CA PRO A 520 5.75 4.07 14.74
C PRO A 520 7.25 4.36 14.73
N ASN A 521 7.81 4.76 15.88
CA ASN A 521 9.22 5.10 16.03
C ASN A 521 10.18 3.94 15.69
N ILE A 522 9.85 2.72 16.13
CA ILE A 522 10.64 1.52 15.82
C ILE A 522 10.52 1.17 14.35
N ASN A 523 9.32 1.21 13.80
CA ASN A 523 9.06 0.84 12.42
C ASN A 523 9.72 1.81 11.44
N ILE A 524 9.61 3.13 11.67
CA ILE A 524 10.25 4.16 10.84
C ILE A 524 11.77 4.02 10.93
N LYS A 525 12.34 3.88 12.14
CA LYS A 525 13.77 3.69 12.32
C LYS A 525 14.30 2.48 11.53
N LEU A 526 13.66 1.33 11.65
CA LEU A 526 14.09 0.11 10.95
C LEU A 526 13.86 0.20 9.44
N GLY A 527 12.80 0.89 9.00
CA GLY A 527 12.54 1.18 7.59
C GLY A 527 13.62 2.08 7.00
N GLU A 528 14.01 3.13 7.71
CA GLU A 528 15.12 4.00 7.34
C GLU A 528 16.45 3.24 7.27
N ASP A 529 16.76 2.42 8.28
CA ASP A 529 17.96 1.58 8.29
C ASP A 529 17.98 0.63 7.09
N TYR A 530 16.81 0.11 6.67
CA TYR A 530 16.69 -0.73 5.49
C TYR A 530 16.93 0.05 4.19
N ILE A 531 16.41 1.26 4.07
CA ILE A 531 16.70 2.16 2.94
C ILE A 531 18.21 2.41 2.84
N LEU A 532 18.86 2.79 3.96
CA LEU A 532 20.29 3.04 4.01
C LEU A 532 21.13 1.78 3.69
N TYR A 533 20.64 0.60 4.08
CA TYR A 533 21.25 -0.67 3.70
C TYR A 533 21.17 -0.91 2.18
N LEU A 534 20.02 -0.64 1.57
CA LEU A 534 19.81 -0.81 0.14
C LEU A 534 20.66 0.17 -0.69
N LEU A 535 20.81 1.41 -0.23
CA LEU A 535 21.67 2.42 -0.89
C LEU A 535 23.15 2.01 -0.97
N LYS A 536 23.60 1.09 -0.13
CA LYS A 536 24.95 0.52 -0.18
C LYS A 536 25.08 -0.62 -1.20
N LYS A 537 23.99 -1.06 -1.83
CA LYS A 537 24.04 -2.14 -2.83
C LYS A 537 24.42 -1.61 -4.20
N PRO A 538 25.48 -2.13 -4.87
CA PRO A 538 25.90 -1.66 -6.19
C PRO A 538 24.77 -1.66 -7.22
N ILE A 539 23.86 -2.65 -7.14
CA ILE A 539 22.72 -2.75 -8.07
C ILE A 539 21.72 -1.61 -7.94
N VAL A 540 21.67 -0.93 -6.81
CA VAL A 540 20.81 0.24 -6.57
C VAL A 540 21.42 1.49 -7.20
N ASP A 541 22.75 1.58 -7.23
CA ASP A 541 23.53 2.61 -7.92
C ASP A 541 23.06 4.05 -7.67
N LYS A 542 22.64 4.32 -6.43
CA LYS A 542 22.07 5.63 -6.01
C LYS A 542 20.90 6.11 -6.89
N ASP A 543 20.23 5.21 -7.56
CA ASP A 543 19.05 5.49 -8.38
C ASP A 543 17.76 5.20 -7.59
N MET A 544 16.80 6.14 -7.63
CA MET A 544 15.56 6.06 -6.85
C MET A 544 14.65 4.95 -7.36
N LEU A 545 14.52 4.73 -8.68
CA LEU A 545 13.68 3.65 -9.22
C LEU A 545 14.19 2.28 -8.77
N ARG A 546 15.52 2.10 -8.81
CA ARG A 546 16.18 0.86 -8.38
C ARG A 546 16.09 0.68 -6.87
N LEU A 547 16.22 1.77 -6.08
CA LEU A 547 16.01 1.72 -4.62
C LEU A 547 14.60 1.24 -4.29
N LEU A 548 13.58 1.84 -4.88
CA LEU A 548 12.19 1.50 -4.62
C LEU A 548 11.84 0.09 -5.10
N ALA A 549 12.35 -0.32 -6.27
CA ALA A 549 12.20 -1.69 -6.76
C ALA A 549 12.88 -2.71 -5.82
N ALA A 550 14.07 -2.38 -5.30
CA ALA A 550 14.78 -3.21 -4.32
C ALA A 550 14.07 -3.27 -2.97
N TYR A 551 13.45 -2.18 -2.54
CA TYR A 551 12.68 -2.15 -1.29
C TYR A 551 11.46 -3.08 -1.37
N ASN A 552 10.65 -2.95 -2.42
CA ASN A 552 9.42 -3.73 -2.59
C ASN A 552 9.69 -5.20 -2.93
N ALA A 553 10.58 -5.49 -3.89
CA ALA A 553 10.80 -6.85 -4.39
C ALA A 553 12.04 -7.55 -3.80
N GLY A 554 12.90 -6.82 -3.10
CA GLY A 554 14.21 -7.28 -2.66
C GLY A 554 15.31 -7.07 -3.71
N TRP A 555 16.48 -6.61 -3.27
CA TRP A 555 17.62 -6.32 -4.15
C TRP A 555 18.12 -7.54 -4.96
N GLY A 556 17.94 -8.76 -4.44
CA GLY A 556 18.30 -9.99 -5.15
C GLY A 556 17.41 -10.24 -6.38
N ASN A 557 16.12 -9.91 -6.31
CA ASN A 557 15.24 -9.96 -7.48
C ASN A 557 15.57 -8.85 -8.48
N LEU A 558 15.83 -7.63 -8.01
CA LEU A 558 16.27 -6.55 -8.88
C LEU A 558 17.52 -6.94 -9.67
N LYS A 559 18.54 -7.50 -9.01
CA LYS A 559 19.77 -7.98 -9.67
C LYS A 559 19.48 -9.03 -10.76
N LYS A 560 18.56 -9.97 -10.48
CA LYS A 560 18.16 -10.99 -11.48
C LYS A 560 17.42 -10.38 -12.66
N TRP A 561 16.60 -9.37 -12.43
CA TRP A 561 15.81 -8.73 -13.48
C TRP A 561 16.68 -7.87 -14.37
N THR A 562 17.47 -6.96 -13.81
CA THR A 562 18.35 -6.06 -14.59
C THR A 562 19.40 -6.82 -15.41
N GLY A 563 19.85 -7.99 -14.97
CA GLY A 563 20.76 -8.83 -15.75
C GLY A 563 20.10 -9.59 -16.92
N ARG A 564 18.78 -9.46 -17.11
CA ARG A 564 18.03 -10.18 -18.17
C ARG A 564 17.22 -9.26 -19.08
N ILE A 565 17.05 -8.01 -18.69
CA ILE A 565 16.23 -7.03 -19.38
C ILE A 565 17.14 -6.18 -20.25
N SER A 566 16.88 -6.11 -21.58
CA SER A 566 17.40 -5.08 -22.43
C SER A 566 16.53 -3.82 -22.26
N TYR A 567 17.13 -2.70 -21.91
CA TYR A 567 16.42 -1.43 -21.70
C TYR A 567 17.20 -0.23 -22.25
N ASP A 568 18.35 -0.44 -22.91
CA ASP A 568 19.17 0.53 -23.62
C ASP A 568 19.41 1.82 -22.81
N ASP A 569 19.75 1.64 -21.53
CA ASP A 569 19.93 2.69 -20.49
C ASP A 569 18.72 3.62 -20.27
N ASP A 570 17.57 3.30 -20.86
CA ASP A 570 16.32 4.00 -20.63
C ASP A 570 15.68 3.55 -19.29
N ALA A 571 15.72 4.43 -18.30
CA ALA A 571 15.22 4.14 -16.96
C ALA A 571 13.71 3.85 -16.92
N LEU A 572 12.92 4.49 -17.80
CA LEU A 572 11.48 4.23 -17.90
C LEU A 572 11.21 2.89 -18.58
N MET A 573 12.02 2.50 -19.58
CA MET A 573 11.92 1.17 -20.18
C MET A 573 12.33 0.07 -19.18
N LEU A 574 13.36 0.31 -18.36
CA LEU A 574 13.69 -0.59 -17.25
C LEU A 574 12.48 -0.77 -16.31
N LEU A 575 11.85 0.33 -15.89
CA LEU A 575 10.68 0.31 -15.01
C LEU A 575 9.54 -0.51 -15.61
N GLU A 576 9.16 -0.26 -16.87
CA GLU A 576 8.07 -0.98 -17.53
C GLU A 576 8.40 -2.46 -17.81
N SER A 577 9.67 -2.79 -17.91
CA SER A 577 10.16 -4.15 -18.14
C SER A 577 10.33 -4.99 -16.87
N LEU A 578 10.19 -4.41 -15.67
CA LEU A 578 10.26 -5.17 -14.42
C LEU A 578 9.18 -6.27 -14.40
N PRO A 579 9.51 -7.54 -14.11
CA PRO A 579 8.55 -8.65 -14.15
C PRO A 579 7.38 -8.52 -13.19
N SER A 580 7.60 -7.94 -12.00
CA SER A 580 6.58 -7.75 -11.00
C SER A 580 5.71 -6.53 -11.32
N ARG A 581 4.43 -6.78 -11.63
CA ARG A 581 3.45 -5.69 -11.79
C ARG A 581 3.29 -4.87 -10.51
N GLU A 582 3.24 -5.52 -9.36
CA GLU A 582 3.17 -4.87 -8.05
C GLU A 582 4.34 -3.90 -7.88
N THR A 583 5.56 -4.33 -8.22
CA THR A 583 6.75 -3.49 -8.10
C THR A 583 6.72 -2.30 -9.06
N ARG A 584 6.29 -2.49 -10.32
CA ARG A 584 6.12 -1.35 -11.25
C ARG A 584 5.12 -0.32 -10.73
N TYR A 585 3.99 -0.79 -10.22
CA TYR A 585 2.97 0.08 -9.63
C TYR A 585 3.49 0.79 -8.37
N TYR A 586 4.15 0.05 -7.49
CA TYR A 586 4.77 0.57 -6.28
C TYR A 586 5.75 1.70 -6.59
N VAL A 587 6.68 1.46 -7.51
CA VAL A 587 7.70 2.45 -7.89
C VAL A 587 7.05 3.72 -8.44
N LYS A 588 6.11 3.59 -9.40
CA LYS A 588 5.41 4.74 -9.97
C LYS A 588 4.65 5.55 -8.92
N ASN A 589 3.95 4.88 -8.03
CA ASN A 589 3.18 5.56 -6.99
C ASN A 589 4.07 6.25 -5.95
N VAL A 590 5.14 5.59 -5.49
CA VAL A 590 6.05 6.22 -4.52
C VAL A 590 6.78 7.40 -5.14
N MET A 591 7.23 7.31 -6.40
CA MET A 591 7.82 8.44 -7.12
C MET A 591 6.86 9.61 -7.24
N ARG A 592 5.62 9.36 -7.68
CA ARG A 592 4.58 10.40 -7.73
C ARG A 592 4.34 11.04 -6.36
N ASN A 593 4.19 10.21 -5.32
CA ASN A 593 4.00 10.72 -3.97
C ASN A 593 5.20 11.54 -3.49
N LEU A 594 6.43 11.10 -3.81
CA LEU A 594 7.67 11.81 -3.48
C LEU A 594 7.69 13.23 -4.09
N TRP A 595 7.34 13.36 -5.35
CA TRP A 595 7.28 14.66 -6.01
C TRP A 595 6.23 15.57 -5.38
N ILE A 596 5.03 15.05 -5.11
CA ILE A 596 3.95 15.80 -4.48
C ILE A 596 4.34 16.24 -3.05
N TYR A 597 4.89 15.34 -2.24
CA TYR A 597 5.33 15.70 -0.89
C TYR A 597 6.55 16.63 -0.90
N SER A 598 7.47 16.49 -1.85
CA SER A 598 8.56 17.44 -1.99
C SER A 598 8.03 18.85 -2.25
N LYS A 599 7.08 19.00 -3.19
CA LYS A 599 6.43 20.29 -3.45
C LYS A 599 5.68 20.81 -2.21
N ARG A 600 4.91 19.97 -1.53
CA ARG A 600 4.18 20.35 -0.31
C ARG A 600 5.08 20.80 0.83
N LEU A 601 6.29 20.25 0.93
CA LEU A 601 7.30 20.59 1.95
C LEU A 601 8.27 21.69 1.48
N GLY A 602 8.11 22.25 0.28
CA GLY A 602 9.01 23.26 -0.28
C GLY A 602 10.38 22.74 -0.68
N TYR A 603 10.50 21.45 -1.03
CA TYR A 603 11.76 20.82 -1.43
C TYR A 603 11.87 20.70 -2.93
N ALA A 604 13.10 20.84 -3.46
CA ALA A 604 13.37 20.61 -4.88
C ALA A 604 13.19 19.13 -5.28
N THR A 605 12.77 18.90 -6.52
CA THR A 605 12.53 17.57 -7.10
C THR A 605 13.44 17.29 -8.31
N PRO A 606 14.77 17.34 -8.20
CA PRO A 606 15.68 17.31 -9.36
C PRO A 606 15.64 16.01 -10.16
N ALA A 607 15.15 14.91 -9.57
CA ALA A 607 15.04 13.63 -10.26
C ALA A 607 13.94 13.60 -11.34
N VAL A 608 12.95 14.50 -11.30
CA VAL A 608 11.83 14.50 -12.24
C VAL A 608 12.28 14.84 -13.64
N ALA A 609 13.04 15.94 -13.80
CA ALA A 609 13.56 16.39 -15.11
C ALA A 609 14.41 15.32 -15.79
N LYS A 610 15.34 14.71 -15.07
CA LYS A 610 16.18 13.62 -15.59
C LYS A 610 15.36 12.42 -16.03
N LEU A 611 14.40 12.04 -15.22
CA LEU A 611 13.54 10.90 -15.53
C LEU A 611 12.60 11.19 -16.71
N ALA A 612 12.13 12.43 -16.87
CA ALA A 612 11.36 12.85 -18.04
C ALA A 612 12.17 12.71 -19.33
N ALA A 613 13.46 13.01 -19.28
CA ALA A 613 14.40 12.79 -20.38
C ALA A 613 14.72 11.29 -20.64
N GLY A 614 14.24 10.38 -19.78
CA GLY A 614 14.54 8.94 -19.87
C GLY A 614 15.86 8.54 -19.18
N GLU A 615 16.51 9.47 -18.50
CA GLU A 615 17.69 9.21 -17.68
C GLU A 615 17.29 8.55 -16.35
N GLY A 616 18.29 8.15 -15.56
CA GLY A 616 18.06 7.64 -14.22
C GLY A 616 17.46 8.68 -13.28
N ALA A 617 16.96 8.23 -12.14
CA ALA A 617 16.45 9.09 -11.07
C ALA A 617 17.46 9.21 -9.93
N PRO A 618 18.50 10.04 -10.02
CA PRO A 618 19.58 10.10 -9.05
C PRO A 618 19.09 10.60 -7.68
N ILE A 619 19.63 9.98 -6.63
CA ILE A 619 19.35 10.38 -5.25
C ILE A 619 20.38 11.43 -4.82
N ASP A 620 19.94 12.67 -4.57
CA ASP A 620 20.80 13.72 -4.05
C ASP A 620 20.98 13.59 -2.53
N ASN A 621 21.93 12.73 -2.16
CA ASN A 621 22.28 12.56 -0.76
C ASN A 621 23.01 13.77 -0.15
N ARG A 622 23.60 14.69 -0.96
CA ARG A 622 24.37 15.80 -0.44
C ARG A 622 23.47 16.95 0.00
N ALA A 623 22.52 17.36 -0.85
CA ALA A 623 21.52 18.37 -0.53
C ALA A 623 20.70 17.94 0.68
N ASN A 624 20.21 16.70 0.69
CA ASN A 624 19.47 16.15 1.81
C ASN A 624 20.27 16.13 3.12
N LYS A 625 21.52 15.70 3.11
CA LYS A 625 22.38 15.71 4.30
C LYS A 625 22.64 17.14 4.80
N ARG A 626 22.84 18.13 3.90
CA ARG A 626 23.01 19.53 4.30
C ARG A 626 21.75 20.05 5.00
N ARG A 627 20.56 19.79 4.45
CA ARG A 627 19.27 20.18 5.02
C ARG A 627 19.08 19.58 6.39
N LEU A 628 19.21 18.25 6.54
CA LEU A 628 19.04 17.54 7.79
C LEU A 628 20.08 17.93 8.87
N LYS A 629 21.27 18.40 8.46
CA LYS A 629 22.26 18.94 9.39
C LYS A 629 21.84 20.31 9.92
N LYS A 630 21.23 21.16 9.09
CA LYS A 630 20.73 22.49 9.47
C LYS A 630 19.43 22.39 10.31
N CYS A 631 18.56 21.45 9.96
CA CYS A 631 17.27 21.22 10.61
C CYS A 631 17.09 19.72 10.90
N PRO A 632 17.50 19.25 12.09
CA PRO A 632 17.29 17.86 12.48
C PRO A 632 15.80 17.56 12.69
N ILE A 633 15.24 16.69 11.87
CA ILE A 633 13.82 16.31 11.90
C ILE A 633 13.65 15.09 12.81
N THR A 634 12.92 15.26 13.90
CA THR A 634 12.51 14.17 14.81
C THR A 634 11.01 13.87 14.75
N ASN A 635 10.23 14.75 14.13
CA ASN A 635 8.82 14.55 13.87
C ASN A 635 8.53 14.78 12.37
N LEU A 636 7.79 13.86 11.73
CA LEU A 636 7.49 13.96 10.31
C LEU A 636 6.54 15.11 9.95
N SER A 637 5.88 15.75 10.92
CA SER A 637 5.10 16.98 10.68
C SER A 637 5.96 18.25 10.66
N GLN A 638 7.21 18.17 11.12
CA GLN A 638 8.13 19.30 11.15
C GLN A 638 8.52 19.73 9.73
N VAL A 639 8.29 20.98 9.39
CA VAL A 639 8.71 21.57 8.11
C VAL A 639 9.98 22.37 8.31
N CYS A 640 11.02 22.05 7.57
CA CYS A 640 12.23 22.83 7.55
C CYS A 640 12.13 23.84 6.42
N THR A 641 12.00 25.12 6.75
CA THR A 641 12.17 26.20 5.78
C THR A 641 13.59 26.17 5.22
N PRO A 642 13.77 26.40 3.92
CA PRO A 642 15.07 26.33 3.24
C PRO A 642 16.14 27.27 3.82
#